data_a2d8ec63790bbd1f5ebc427e56137da5
#
_entry.id   a2d8ec63790bbd1f5ebc427e56137da5
#
_cell.length_a   1.000
_cell.length_b   1.000
_cell.length_c   1.000
_cell.angle_alpha   90.00
_cell.angle_beta   90.00
_cell.angle_gamma   90.00
#
_symmetry.space_group_name_H-M   'P 1'
#
loop_
_entity.id
_entity.type
_entity.pdbx_description
1 polymer ?
#
loop_
_entity_poly.entity_id
_entity_poly.type
_entity_poly.pdbx_seq_one_letter_code
_entity_poly.pdbx_strand_id
1 'polypeptide(L)'
;MKKKLLTVGALALFAGTTIQAQTLIFDKGAAWSYKDNNQAQPDAWKDKTYDVSSWATGNGPLGYGDPVTTAINTGLTTAYFAKDFSVDLSTLSDNMELGVMRDDGIVVYLNGEEVVRDNMPAGTITFNTFSSTIIDGAAENVYNIFSIPKSKFVNGVNRISVELHNRSATSSDLRIDAYLKTTPNTTTPVACNSTHISCFTSIVPTAQTNKLIIPAEHKYQLILKEGDNYTEGGGLVGGQNDFTGYVAKTGSSTNGYLSVNHETNPGGVTMAEINYNASTKLWQLTRSRAVSFTDPSLVQTIRNCSGGVTPWGTIVTAEESVTSNDVNGDGYKDYGWLVEIDPATAQVISKNANGTKGKLWQMGIMNHENVVINPAGTVAYYGEDGGTHMVYKYVMDTPNDLSSGNLYVLKLDQGLTTAGDPVGTTATWVQVPNKDKADQNNTAAQALSVGGTKFNGVEDVDISPLDGKIYFTAKGLDRVYRLQDNGTTASQVETFVGGASSVYSFNTAQGMKSEAWGDGNDNLTFDELGNLWVLQDGGKNYIWVIAPDHTQANPKVRLFASMPAGAEPTGLTFTPDHKFGFFSIQHPSSTIATDVDATGNTIDYRGKSATIVIALKNNLGIEGSLGTIENKTTENTVTVAPNPTSGIVKINSPKGLKDISVTAYTMDGKIIYTKKFAGSNKALDLDFTSELEVSRVLILNIEAEGGFQKTVKLLKK
;
A
#
# COMPACT_ATOMS: atom_id res chain seq x y z
N MET A 1 26.95 -10.40 68.05
CA MET A 1 27.31 -10.29 66.63
C MET A 1 26.01 -10.05 65.82
N LYS A 2 25.78 -8.81 65.40
CA LYS A 2 24.58 -8.42 64.64
C LYS A 2 24.90 -8.55 63.15
N LYS A 3 24.25 -9.47 62.42
CA LYS A 3 24.30 -9.53 60.95
C LYS A 3 23.39 -8.47 60.36
N LYS A 4 23.96 -7.55 59.59
CA LYS A 4 23.22 -6.60 58.75
C LYS A 4 22.82 -7.31 57.47
N LEU A 5 21.52 -7.31 57.20
CA LEU A 5 20.94 -7.71 55.90
C LEU A 5 21.02 -6.51 54.95
N LEU A 6 21.74 -6.65 53.86
CA LEU A 6 21.72 -5.66 52.74
C LEU A 6 20.57 -6.02 51.82
N THR A 7 19.60 -5.15 51.74
CA THR A 7 18.52 -5.22 50.75
C THR A 7 19.01 -4.47 49.49
N VAL A 8 19.26 -5.20 48.41
CA VAL A 8 19.53 -4.61 47.10
C VAL A 8 18.17 -4.39 46.43
N GLY A 9 17.73 -3.13 46.36
CA GLY A 9 16.57 -2.73 45.58
C GLY A 9 16.97 -2.68 44.12
N ALA A 10 16.41 -3.55 43.30
CA ALA A 10 16.51 -3.47 41.85
C ALA A 10 15.55 -2.35 41.37
N LEU A 11 16.12 -1.24 40.95
CA LEU A 11 15.41 -0.15 40.27
C LEU A 11 15.16 -0.57 38.82
N ALA A 12 13.96 -1.02 38.49
CA ALA A 12 13.56 -1.24 37.09
C ALA A 12 13.38 0.12 36.42
N LEU A 13 14.36 0.51 35.58
CA LEU A 13 14.17 1.61 34.65
C LEU A 13 13.14 1.17 33.58
N PHE A 14 11.93 1.66 33.71
CA PHE A 14 11.01 1.69 32.57
C PHE A 14 11.51 2.79 31.61
N ALA A 15 12.17 2.39 30.54
CA ALA A 15 12.37 3.25 29.40
C ALA A 15 11.01 3.42 28.71
N GLY A 16 10.28 4.44 29.09
CA GLY A 16 9.07 4.87 28.37
C GLY A 16 9.50 5.37 27.00
N THR A 17 9.24 4.60 25.95
CA THR A 17 9.30 5.09 24.58
C THR A 17 8.17 6.08 24.41
N THR A 18 8.50 7.37 24.38
CA THR A 18 7.56 8.42 23.99
C THR A 18 7.25 8.22 22.51
N ILE A 19 6.02 7.81 22.20
CA ILE A 19 5.46 7.96 20.85
C ILE A 19 5.47 9.47 20.59
N GLN A 20 6.31 9.94 19.68
CA GLN A 20 6.26 11.32 19.23
C GLN A 20 5.00 11.44 18.37
N ALA A 21 3.93 11.98 18.96
CA ALA A 21 2.74 12.36 18.22
C ALA A 21 3.15 13.35 17.11
N GLN A 22 2.45 13.33 15.98
CA GLN A 22 2.61 14.36 14.95
C GLN A 22 2.58 15.73 15.63
N THR A 23 3.69 16.44 15.55
CA THR A 23 3.79 17.79 16.11
C THR A 23 3.45 18.79 15.03
N LEU A 24 2.37 19.49 15.23
CA LEU A 24 1.99 20.60 14.36
C LEU A 24 2.90 21.78 14.63
N ILE A 25 3.58 22.27 13.58
CA ILE A 25 4.46 23.46 13.66
C ILE A 25 3.62 24.72 13.46
N PHE A 26 2.75 24.72 12.45
CA PHE A 26 1.66 25.67 12.31
C PHE A 26 0.50 25.03 11.57
N ASP A 27 -0.73 25.45 11.89
CA ASP A 27 -1.96 24.85 11.38
C ASP A 27 -2.55 25.65 10.22
N LYS A 28 -3.53 25.09 9.56
CA LYS A 28 -4.45 25.76 8.64
C LYS A 28 -5.02 27.01 9.31
N GLY A 29 -5.25 28.04 8.51
CA GLY A 29 -5.73 29.31 9.06
C GLY A 29 -4.67 30.11 9.87
N ALA A 30 -3.41 29.72 9.82
CA ALA A 30 -2.34 30.44 10.51
C ALA A 30 -2.19 31.89 9.97
N ALA A 31 -1.64 32.77 10.82
CA ALA A 31 -1.35 34.15 10.43
C ALA A 31 -0.11 34.22 9.53
N TRP A 32 -0.18 35.02 8.47
CA TRP A 32 0.88 35.29 7.52
C TRP A 32 1.10 36.80 7.39
N SER A 33 2.36 37.22 7.19
CA SER A 33 2.68 38.53 6.63
C SER A 33 2.54 38.46 5.11
N TYR A 34 1.90 39.43 4.47
CA TYR A 34 1.67 39.39 3.04
C TYR A 34 1.89 40.74 2.36
N LYS A 35 2.22 40.69 1.06
CA LYS A 35 2.38 41.84 0.18
C LYS A 35 1.57 41.62 -1.10
N ASP A 36 0.57 42.46 -1.29
CA ASP A 36 -0.46 42.37 -2.34
C ASP A 36 -0.56 43.68 -3.16
N ASN A 37 0.57 44.33 -3.36
CA ASN A 37 0.67 45.63 -4.04
C ASN A 37 0.90 45.52 -5.55
N ASN A 38 0.83 44.31 -6.11
CA ASN A 38 1.05 44.00 -7.52
C ASN A 38 2.41 44.51 -8.04
N GLN A 39 3.46 44.38 -7.28
CA GLN A 39 4.83 44.80 -7.61
C GLN A 39 5.83 43.71 -7.25
N ALA A 40 6.88 43.58 -8.08
CA ALA A 40 7.99 42.67 -7.79
C ALA A 40 8.65 43.05 -6.45
N GLN A 41 8.99 42.04 -5.67
CA GLN A 41 9.79 42.21 -4.45
C GLN A 41 11.27 41.98 -4.76
N PRO A 42 12.21 42.61 -3.98
CA PRO A 42 13.64 42.32 -4.10
C PRO A 42 13.90 40.81 -3.87
N ASP A 43 14.88 40.20 -4.51
CA ASP A 43 15.19 38.77 -4.36
C ASP A 43 15.42 38.33 -2.90
N ALA A 44 15.87 39.25 -2.04
CA ALA A 44 16.08 38.97 -0.62
C ALA A 44 14.76 38.77 0.18
N TRP A 45 13.58 39.05 -0.39
CA TRP A 45 12.31 38.99 0.35
C TRP A 45 12.01 37.61 0.94
N LYS A 46 12.55 36.56 0.34
CA LYS A 46 12.40 35.16 0.73
C LYS A 46 13.37 34.76 1.86
N ASP A 47 14.40 35.55 2.13
CA ASP A 47 15.39 35.25 3.16
C ASP A 47 14.83 35.51 4.56
N LYS A 48 15.20 34.68 5.52
CA LYS A 48 14.70 34.80 6.90
C LYS A 48 15.17 36.11 7.61
N THR A 49 16.18 36.80 7.08
CA THR A 49 16.70 38.04 7.59
C THR A 49 16.04 39.29 7.00
N TYR A 50 15.21 39.10 5.95
CA TYR A 50 14.51 40.22 5.33
C TYR A 50 13.40 40.75 6.27
N ASP A 51 13.31 42.07 6.41
CA ASP A 51 12.33 42.69 7.29
C ASP A 51 10.95 42.79 6.60
N VAL A 52 10.02 42.00 7.10
CA VAL A 52 8.60 41.97 6.66
C VAL A 52 7.68 42.72 7.64
N SER A 53 8.20 43.44 8.60
CA SER A 53 7.40 44.15 9.64
C SER A 53 6.46 45.22 9.05
N SER A 54 6.77 45.73 7.85
CA SER A 54 5.92 46.68 7.11
C SER A 54 4.86 46.01 6.21
N TRP A 55 4.84 44.68 6.15
CA TRP A 55 3.83 43.94 5.39
C TRP A 55 2.52 43.87 6.16
N ALA A 56 1.38 43.77 5.44
CA ALA A 56 0.13 43.50 6.08
C ALA A 56 0.12 42.09 6.70
N THR A 57 -0.76 41.85 7.67
CA THR A 57 -0.91 40.54 8.33
C THR A 57 -2.34 40.06 8.26
N GLY A 58 -2.53 38.77 8.07
CA GLY A 58 -3.87 38.16 8.02
C GLY A 58 -3.82 36.66 8.24
N ASN A 59 -4.96 36.09 8.62
CA ASN A 59 -5.12 34.66 8.82
C ASN A 59 -5.55 33.96 7.53
N GLY A 60 -5.05 32.74 7.31
CA GLY A 60 -5.48 31.88 6.20
C GLY A 60 -6.96 31.43 6.30
N PRO A 61 -7.58 31.08 5.17
CA PRO A 61 -7.15 31.35 3.80
C PRO A 61 -7.08 32.82 3.46
N LEU A 62 -6.03 33.23 2.74
CA LEU A 62 -5.88 34.60 2.24
C LEU A 62 -6.10 34.61 0.73
N GLY A 63 -6.79 35.62 0.21
CA GLY A 63 -7.10 35.69 -1.23
C GLY A 63 -8.23 36.62 -1.56
N TYR A 64 -8.79 36.46 -2.76
CA TYR A 64 -10.02 37.10 -3.23
C TYR A 64 -10.77 36.21 -4.22
N GLY A 65 -12.05 36.50 -4.46
CA GLY A 65 -12.92 35.75 -5.38
C GLY A 65 -13.61 34.57 -4.73
N ASP A 66 -12.91 33.80 -3.94
CA ASP A 66 -13.34 32.64 -3.18
C ASP A 66 -13.62 32.95 -1.69
N PRO A 67 -14.22 32.02 -0.95
CA PRO A 67 -14.32 32.14 0.50
C PRO A 67 -12.95 32.19 1.19
N VAL A 68 -12.62 33.33 1.78
CA VAL A 68 -11.35 33.58 2.48
C VAL A 68 -11.61 34.17 3.88
N THR A 69 -10.63 33.96 4.78
CA THR A 69 -10.63 34.62 6.10
C THR A 69 -10.08 36.04 5.99
N THR A 70 -9.03 36.21 5.17
CA THR A 70 -8.42 37.54 4.92
C THR A 70 -8.52 37.86 3.45
N ALA A 71 -9.27 38.91 3.12
CA ALA A 71 -9.31 39.44 1.76
C ALA A 71 -8.07 40.27 1.47
N ILE A 72 -7.43 40.01 0.32
CA ILE A 72 -6.30 40.79 -0.22
C ILE A 72 -6.75 41.58 -1.44
N ASN A 73 -5.89 42.44 -1.98
CA ASN A 73 -6.21 43.23 -3.19
C ASN A 73 -6.49 42.30 -4.38
N THR A 74 -7.38 42.72 -5.26
CA THR A 74 -7.77 41.98 -6.49
C THR A 74 -6.88 42.36 -7.68
N GLY A 75 -6.93 41.52 -8.75
CA GLY A 75 -6.20 41.78 -9.99
C GLY A 75 -4.69 41.65 -9.87
N LEU A 76 -4.21 40.78 -9.00
CA LEU A 76 -2.80 40.51 -8.79
C LEU A 76 -2.27 39.55 -9.84
N THR A 77 -1.06 39.80 -10.37
CA THR A 77 -0.28 38.77 -11.08
C THR A 77 0.38 37.83 -10.09
N THR A 78 0.98 38.40 -9.03
CA THR A 78 1.66 37.68 -7.98
C THR A 78 1.41 38.32 -6.62
N ALA A 79 1.15 37.52 -5.60
CA ALA A 79 1.12 37.93 -4.20
C ALA A 79 2.24 37.20 -3.43
N TYR A 80 2.79 37.84 -2.40
CA TYR A 80 3.89 37.32 -1.59
C TYR A 80 3.46 37.12 -0.15
N PHE A 81 3.86 36.00 0.43
CA PHE A 81 3.53 35.62 1.80
C PHE A 81 4.78 35.18 2.53
N ALA A 82 4.89 35.55 3.80
CA ALA A 82 6.01 35.15 4.66
C ALA A 82 5.50 34.79 6.05
N LYS A 83 6.07 33.72 6.63
CA LYS A 83 5.74 33.28 7.97
C LYS A 83 6.99 32.80 8.69
N ASP A 84 7.27 33.41 9.84
CA ASP A 84 8.31 32.95 10.76
C ASP A 84 7.74 31.93 11.73
N PHE A 85 8.53 30.88 12.00
CA PHE A 85 8.21 29.84 12.97
C PHE A 85 9.50 29.28 13.56
N SER A 86 9.43 28.70 14.75
CA SER A 86 10.59 28.11 15.42
C SER A 86 10.48 26.60 15.48
N VAL A 87 11.60 25.91 15.25
CA VAL A 87 11.72 24.48 15.42
C VAL A 87 12.94 24.12 16.26
N ASP A 88 12.84 23.02 17.00
CA ASP A 88 13.96 22.31 17.56
C ASP A 88 14.26 21.11 16.64
N LEU A 89 15.42 21.13 15.98
CA LEU A 89 15.81 20.06 15.06
C LEU A 89 15.83 18.69 15.72
N SER A 90 16.03 18.60 17.04
CA SER A 90 15.99 17.31 17.75
C SER A 90 14.60 16.69 17.79
N THR A 91 13.54 17.51 17.62
CA THR A 91 12.14 17.08 17.65
C THR A 91 11.53 16.84 16.26
N LEU A 92 12.24 17.24 15.20
CA LEU A 92 11.76 17.06 13.83
C LEU A 92 11.97 15.63 13.34
N SER A 93 11.01 15.13 12.56
CA SER A 93 11.16 13.96 11.71
C SER A 93 12.15 14.22 10.57
N ASP A 94 12.61 13.17 9.90
CA ASP A 94 13.54 13.28 8.78
C ASP A 94 12.95 14.06 7.60
N ASN A 95 11.63 14.00 7.46
CA ASN A 95 10.84 14.82 6.55
C ASN A 95 9.73 15.53 7.30
N MET A 96 9.35 16.70 6.82
CA MET A 96 8.22 17.48 7.29
C MET A 96 7.14 17.48 6.22
N GLU A 97 5.88 17.41 6.61
CA GLU A 97 4.75 17.53 5.70
C GLU A 97 4.30 18.99 5.64
N LEU A 98 4.41 19.59 4.44
CA LEU A 98 3.83 20.88 4.11
C LEU A 98 2.57 20.65 3.26
N GLY A 99 1.39 21.00 3.78
CA GLY A 99 0.16 21.04 3.00
C GLY A 99 -0.15 22.45 2.56
N VAL A 100 -0.37 22.66 1.25
CA VAL A 100 -0.72 23.97 0.69
C VAL A 100 -1.99 23.87 -0.16
N MET A 101 -3.01 24.59 0.23
CA MET A 101 -4.17 24.89 -0.60
C MET A 101 -3.84 26.15 -1.39
N ARG A 102 -3.97 26.08 -2.71
CA ARG A 102 -3.58 27.19 -3.59
C ARG A 102 -4.48 27.30 -4.82
N ASP A 103 -4.60 28.51 -5.31
CA ASP A 103 -5.23 28.90 -6.55
C ASP A 103 -4.45 30.11 -7.10
N ASP A 104 -3.66 30.02 -8.21
CA ASP A 104 -3.41 28.86 -9.10
C ASP A 104 -2.06 28.18 -8.85
N GLY A 105 -0.93 28.91 -8.93
CA GLY A 105 0.44 28.37 -8.87
C GLY A 105 1.26 28.95 -7.74
N ILE A 106 2.21 28.16 -7.22
CA ILE A 106 3.08 28.58 -6.12
C ILE A 106 4.55 28.23 -6.34
N VAL A 107 5.41 29.07 -5.76
CA VAL A 107 6.78 28.69 -5.40
C VAL A 107 6.97 28.92 -3.91
N VAL A 108 7.45 27.90 -3.20
CA VAL A 108 7.69 27.97 -1.76
C VAL A 108 9.18 27.94 -1.48
N TYR A 109 9.61 28.83 -0.64
CA TYR A 109 10.99 28.94 -0.17
C TYR A 109 11.06 28.69 1.32
N LEU A 110 12.10 27.99 1.77
CA LEU A 110 12.44 27.83 3.18
C LEU A 110 13.82 28.44 3.43
N ASN A 111 13.88 29.45 4.27
CA ASN A 111 15.10 30.20 4.59
C ASN A 111 15.83 30.77 3.34
N GLY A 112 15.08 31.12 2.29
CA GLY A 112 15.59 31.65 1.03
C GLY A 112 15.84 30.61 -0.08
N GLU A 113 15.83 29.32 0.24
CA GLU A 113 16.01 28.22 -0.72
C GLU A 113 14.64 27.74 -1.24
N GLU A 114 14.48 27.56 -2.55
CA GLU A 114 13.27 26.97 -3.14
C GLU A 114 13.14 25.50 -2.71
N VAL A 115 11.99 25.16 -2.13
CA VAL A 115 11.70 23.78 -1.64
C VAL A 115 10.50 23.14 -2.31
N VAL A 116 9.59 23.96 -2.86
CA VAL A 116 8.41 23.47 -3.60
C VAL A 116 8.14 24.40 -4.77
N ARG A 117 7.79 23.81 -5.90
CA ARG A 117 7.22 24.51 -7.06
C ARG A 117 6.05 23.68 -7.56
N ASP A 118 4.86 24.29 -7.57
CA ASP A 118 3.64 23.58 -8.00
C ASP A 118 2.80 24.47 -8.93
N ASN A 119 2.34 23.88 -10.04
CA ASN A 119 1.62 24.55 -11.11
C ASN A 119 2.34 25.79 -11.69
N MET A 120 3.68 25.77 -11.73
CA MET A 120 4.50 26.84 -12.28
C MET A 120 5.40 26.29 -13.41
N PRO A 121 5.73 27.09 -14.43
CA PRO A 121 6.63 26.65 -15.49
C PRO A 121 8.06 26.40 -14.96
N ALA A 122 8.81 25.60 -15.72
CA ALA A 122 10.25 25.41 -15.45
C ALA A 122 11.05 26.69 -15.73
N GLY A 123 12.25 26.78 -15.15
CA GLY A 123 13.17 27.93 -15.32
C GLY A 123 12.95 29.04 -14.29
N THR A 124 13.39 30.24 -14.64
CA THR A 124 13.33 31.39 -13.73
C THR A 124 11.93 31.93 -13.59
N ILE A 125 11.42 31.96 -12.37
CA ILE A 125 10.15 32.59 -12.03
C ILE A 125 10.38 34.08 -11.72
N THR A 126 9.52 34.91 -12.26
CA THR A 126 9.52 36.35 -12.03
C THR A 126 8.12 36.79 -11.62
N PHE A 127 8.00 37.99 -11.08
CA PHE A 127 6.71 38.60 -10.75
C PHE A 127 5.65 38.49 -11.87
N ASN A 128 6.05 38.56 -13.15
CA ASN A 128 5.15 38.49 -14.31
C ASN A 128 4.91 37.07 -14.82
N THR A 129 5.44 36.05 -14.16
CA THR A 129 5.24 34.66 -14.56
C THR A 129 3.85 34.19 -14.10
N PHE A 130 3.01 33.77 -15.04
CA PHE A 130 1.71 33.15 -14.72
C PHE A 130 1.88 31.68 -14.40
N SER A 131 0.90 31.10 -13.69
CA SER A 131 0.81 29.68 -13.46
C SER A 131 0.68 28.88 -14.77
N SER A 132 1.05 27.61 -14.76
CA SER A 132 1.03 26.76 -15.96
C SER A 132 -0.38 26.43 -16.42
N THR A 133 -1.29 26.14 -15.48
CA THR A 133 -2.70 25.81 -15.74
C THR A 133 -3.61 26.56 -14.77
N ILE A 134 -4.88 26.69 -15.14
CA ILE A 134 -5.92 27.16 -14.22
C ILE A 134 -6.22 26.07 -13.20
N ILE A 135 -6.44 26.45 -11.95
CA ILE A 135 -7.02 25.59 -10.92
C ILE A 135 -8.45 26.11 -10.69
N ASP A 136 -9.44 25.23 -10.69
CA ASP A 136 -10.85 25.61 -10.67
C ASP A 136 -11.69 24.61 -9.87
N GLY A 137 -12.76 25.08 -9.24
CA GLY A 137 -13.78 24.29 -8.58
C GLY A 137 -13.29 23.50 -7.37
N ALA A 138 -13.47 22.17 -7.37
CA ALA A 138 -13.10 21.33 -6.23
C ALA A 138 -11.59 21.29 -5.95
N ALA A 139 -10.75 21.47 -6.98
CA ALA A 139 -9.29 21.41 -6.87
C ALA A 139 -8.72 22.58 -6.06
N GLU A 140 -9.40 23.73 -6.03
CA GLU A 140 -9.01 24.90 -5.23
C GLU A 140 -9.11 24.66 -3.72
N ASN A 141 -9.90 23.66 -3.29
CA ASN A 141 -10.14 23.34 -1.89
C ASN A 141 -9.23 22.22 -1.37
N VAL A 142 -8.30 21.73 -2.19
CA VAL A 142 -7.41 20.63 -1.85
C VAL A 142 -6.10 21.17 -1.29
N TYR A 143 -5.67 20.61 -0.15
CA TYR A 143 -4.30 20.80 0.35
C TYR A 143 -3.37 19.82 -0.38
N ASN A 144 -2.55 20.36 -1.29
CA ASN A 144 -1.50 19.61 -1.96
C ASN A 144 -0.37 19.35 -0.96
N ILE A 145 0.09 18.11 -0.87
CA ILE A 145 1.04 17.65 0.16
C ILE A 145 2.44 17.60 -0.43
N PHE A 146 3.38 18.22 0.26
CA PHE A 146 4.81 18.26 -0.11
C PHE A 146 5.67 17.77 1.04
N SER A 147 6.70 17.00 0.74
CA SER A 147 7.67 16.52 1.70
C SER A 147 8.91 17.42 1.70
N ILE A 148 9.24 18.02 2.86
CA ILE A 148 10.41 18.88 3.00
C ILE A 148 11.44 18.20 3.92
N PRO A 149 12.65 17.89 3.43
CA PRO A 149 13.67 17.23 4.23
C PRO A 149 14.09 18.08 5.43
N LYS A 150 14.30 17.44 6.59
CA LYS A 150 14.79 18.07 7.83
C LYS A 150 16.07 18.92 7.62
N SER A 151 16.91 18.51 6.67
CA SER A 151 18.16 19.22 6.35
C SER A 151 17.95 20.64 5.82
N LYS A 152 16.73 21.01 5.40
CA LYS A 152 16.38 22.36 4.95
C LYS A 152 16.04 23.31 6.09
N PHE A 153 15.80 22.77 7.30
CA PHE A 153 15.48 23.56 8.49
C PHE A 153 16.75 23.90 9.27
N VAL A 154 16.70 25.00 10.01
CA VAL A 154 17.73 25.37 10.99
C VAL A 154 17.15 25.34 12.41
N ASN A 155 17.98 25.08 13.40
CA ASN A 155 17.52 25.12 14.78
C ASN A 155 17.11 26.55 15.18
N GLY A 156 15.96 26.70 15.84
CA GLY A 156 15.39 28.01 16.16
C GLY A 156 14.50 28.55 15.04
N VAL A 157 14.60 29.84 14.74
CA VAL A 157 13.70 30.54 13.81
C VAL A 157 14.02 30.17 12.36
N ASN A 158 12.97 29.75 11.64
CA ASN A 158 12.93 29.54 10.20
C ASN A 158 11.88 30.46 9.57
N ARG A 159 12.03 30.75 8.29
CA ARG A 159 11.03 31.45 7.48
C ARG A 159 10.58 30.58 6.32
N ILE A 160 9.28 30.39 6.20
CA ILE A 160 8.65 29.94 4.97
C ILE A 160 8.11 31.16 4.22
N SER A 161 8.45 31.24 2.94
CA SER A 161 8.03 32.32 2.05
C SER A 161 7.35 31.72 0.82
N VAL A 162 6.24 32.31 0.38
CA VAL A 162 5.49 31.81 -0.78
C VAL A 162 5.23 32.96 -1.74
N GLU A 163 5.52 32.77 -3.02
CA GLU A 163 4.94 33.55 -4.09
C GLU A 163 3.80 32.76 -4.72
N LEU A 164 2.63 33.39 -4.75
CA LEU A 164 1.39 32.85 -5.30
C LEU A 164 1.11 33.55 -6.61
N HIS A 165 1.01 32.79 -7.67
CA HIS A 165 0.88 33.29 -9.04
C HIS A 165 -0.48 32.96 -9.61
N ASN A 166 -1.08 33.98 -10.17
CA ASN A 166 -2.34 33.87 -10.90
C ASN A 166 -2.15 33.24 -12.29
N ARG A 167 -3.18 32.66 -12.86
CA ARG A 167 -3.17 32.12 -14.22
C ARG A 167 -3.17 33.20 -15.29
N SER A 168 -3.78 34.33 -14.99
CA SER A 168 -3.87 35.48 -15.94
C SER A 168 -4.05 36.79 -15.16
N ALA A 169 -3.80 37.92 -15.82
CA ALA A 169 -4.03 39.25 -15.24
C ALA A 169 -5.54 39.56 -15.01
N THR A 170 -6.44 38.75 -15.54
CA THR A 170 -7.89 38.94 -15.47
C THR A 170 -8.61 37.82 -14.70
N SER A 171 -7.87 36.99 -13.94
CA SER A 171 -8.48 35.97 -13.09
C SER A 171 -9.36 36.60 -12.02
N SER A 172 -10.51 35.96 -11.75
CA SER A 172 -11.51 36.44 -10.80
C SER A 172 -11.16 36.16 -9.33
N ASP A 173 -10.21 35.28 -9.10
CA ASP A 173 -9.87 34.65 -7.82
C ASP A 173 -8.37 34.45 -7.65
N LEU A 174 -7.96 34.23 -6.43
CA LEU A 174 -6.60 33.87 -6.00
C LEU A 174 -6.65 33.50 -4.53
N ARG A 175 -6.12 32.33 -4.12
CA ARG A 175 -6.26 31.88 -2.74
C ARG A 175 -5.08 31.04 -2.27
N ILE A 176 -4.71 31.19 -0.97
CA ILE A 176 -3.73 30.37 -0.31
C ILE A 176 -4.09 30.09 1.15
N ASP A 177 -3.82 28.88 1.59
CA ASP A 177 -3.67 28.49 3.00
C ASP A 177 -2.63 27.38 3.11
N ALA A 178 -1.98 27.25 4.27
CA ALA A 178 -0.97 26.19 4.46
C ALA A 178 -0.85 25.78 5.92
N TYR A 179 -0.36 24.53 6.12
CA TYR A 179 0.07 24.00 7.40
C TYR A 179 1.42 23.29 7.27
N LEU A 180 2.15 23.18 8.37
CA LEU A 180 3.40 22.43 8.47
C LEU A 180 3.38 21.55 9.71
N LYS A 181 3.67 20.27 9.56
CA LYS A 181 3.73 19.31 10.67
C LYS A 181 4.88 18.33 10.49
N THR A 182 5.27 17.68 11.58
CA THR A 182 6.19 16.54 11.50
C THR A 182 5.46 15.36 10.86
N THR A 183 6.13 14.64 9.97
CA THR A 183 5.67 13.29 9.61
C THR A 183 6.02 12.33 10.75
N PRO A 184 5.30 11.23 10.95
CA PRO A 184 5.76 10.22 11.88
C PRO A 184 7.17 9.78 11.48
N ASN A 185 8.09 9.73 12.44
CA ASN A 185 9.46 9.29 12.16
C ASN A 185 9.41 7.77 11.93
N THR A 186 9.41 7.33 10.67
CA THR A 186 9.27 5.92 10.28
C THR A 186 10.51 5.07 10.58
N THR A 187 11.53 5.64 11.22
CA THR A 187 12.76 4.92 11.62
C THR A 187 12.59 4.01 12.84
N THR A 188 11.49 4.15 13.59
CA THR A 188 11.11 3.13 14.59
C THR A 188 10.22 2.08 13.92
N PRO A 189 10.47 0.78 14.08
CA PRO A 189 9.49 -0.23 13.71
C PRO A 189 8.15 0.18 14.32
N VAL A 190 7.09 0.25 13.49
CA VAL A 190 5.75 0.53 14.00
C VAL A 190 5.52 -0.43 15.15
N ALA A 191 5.33 0.09 16.37
CA ALA A 191 5.07 -0.78 17.50
C ALA A 191 3.84 -1.62 17.18
N CYS A 192 3.93 -2.95 17.33
CA CYS A 192 2.87 -3.88 16.92
C CYS A 192 1.56 -3.77 17.73
N ASN A 193 1.26 -2.62 18.30
CA ASN A 193 -0.02 -2.17 18.82
C ASN A 193 -0.81 -1.27 17.84
N SER A 194 -0.22 -0.91 16.68
CA SER A 194 -0.85 -0.21 15.57
C SER A 194 -1.93 -1.09 14.89
N THR A 195 -2.84 -0.47 14.16
CA THR A 195 -3.80 -1.18 13.30
C THR A 195 -3.33 -1.30 11.86
N HIS A 196 -2.19 -0.72 11.52
CA HIS A 196 -1.61 -0.69 10.18
C HIS A 196 -1.01 -2.04 9.78
N ILE A 197 -1.20 -2.45 8.53
CA ILE A 197 -0.76 -3.76 8.01
C ILE A 197 0.76 -3.97 8.09
N SER A 198 1.56 -2.91 8.02
CA SER A 198 3.02 -3.02 8.14
C SER A 198 3.54 -3.22 9.57
N CYS A 199 2.65 -3.37 10.54
CA CYS A 199 3.01 -3.69 11.92
C CYS A 199 3.29 -5.19 12.07
N PHE A 200 4.54 -5.61 11.92
CA PHE A 200 4.93 -7.01 12.08
C PHE A 200 6.41 -7.20 12.44
N THR A 201 6.70 -8.34 13.03
CA THR A 201 8.04 -8.90 13.13
C THR A 201 8.29 -9.81 11.93
N SER A 202 9.45 -9.68 11.28
CA SER A 202 9.76 -10.51 10.10
C SER A 202 9.64 -12.00 10.40
N ILE A 203 9.14 -12.76 9.43
CA ILE A 203 9.17 -14.22 9.50
C ILE A 203 10.62 -14.73 9.47
N VAL A 204 10.85 -15.93 9.98
CA VAL A 204 12.14 -16.61 9.81
C VAL A 204 12.24 -17.06 8.35
N PRO A 205 13.36 -16.75 7.66
CA PRO A 205 13.56 -17.19 6.28
C PRO A 205 13.40 -18.70 6.16
N THR A 206 12.63 -19.14 5.19
CA THR A 206 12.38 -20.57 4.95
C THR A 206 12.12 -20.81 3.47
N ALA A 207 12.51 -21.97 2.98
CA ALA A 207 12.09 -22.42 1.66
C ALA A 207 10.55 -22.52 1.61
N GLN A 208 9.98 -22.50 0.42
CA GLN A 208 8.54 -22.74 0.24
C GLN A 208 8.12 -24.04 0.94
N THR A 209 7.09 -23.96 1.75
CA THR A 209 6.54 -25.09 2.49
C THR A 209 5.20 -25.53 1.89
N ASN A 210 4.47 -26.39 2.57
CA ASN A 210 3.13 -26.76 2.15
C ASN A 210 2.03 -25.80 2.63
N LYS A 211 2.40 -24.62 3.16
CA LYS A 211 1.48 -23.60 3.68
C LYS A 211 2.01 -22.20 3.39
N LEU A 212 1.09 -21.23 3.31
CA LEU A 212 1.42 -19.81 3.39
C LEU A 212 1.98 -19.49 4.78
N ILE A 213 3.15 -18.84 4.84
CA ILE A 213 3.77 -18.37 6.08
C ILE A 213 3.71 -16.84 6.09
N ILE A 214 3.06 -16.28 7.09
CA ILE A 214 2.95 -14.84 7.36
C ILE A 214 3.32 -14.53 8.80
N PRO A 215 3.57 -13.27 9.18
CA PRO A 215 3.93 -12.89 10.56
C PRO A 215 2.88 -13.33 11.57
N ALA A 216 3.34 -13.67 12.78
CA ALA A 216 2.47 -14.12 13.85
C ALA A 216 1.41 -13.08 14.26
N GLU A 217 1.60 -11.83 13.93
CA GLU A 217 0.68 -10.72 14.17
C GLU A 217 -0.51 -10.71 13.21
N HIS A 218 -0.40 -11.41 12.07
CA HIS A 218 -1.38 -11.39 10.98
C HIS A 218 -2.25 -12.65 10.91
N LYS A 219 -3.36 -12.49 10.21
CA LYS A 219 -4.23 -13.56 9.71
C LYS A 219 -4.53 -13.30 8.24
N TYR A 220 -5.02 -14.34 7.57
CA TYR A 220 -5.57 -14.20 6.23
C TYR A 220 -6.96 -14.86 6.16
N GLN A 221 -7.74 -14.44 5.16
CA GLN A 221 -9.05 -15.01 4.83
C GLN A 221 -9.10 -15.26 3.33
N LEU A 222 -9.54 -16.44 2.93
CA LEU A 222 -9.82 -16.75 1.53
C LEU A 222 -11.07 -15.98 1.07
N ILE A 223 -10.95 -15.23 -0.03
CA ILE A 223 -12.06 -14.46 -0.61
C ILE A 223 -12.70 -15.22 -1.78
N LEU A 224 -11.87 -15.69 -2.73
CA LEU A 224 -12.29 -16.47 -3.86
C LEU A 224 -11.13 -17.34 -4.37
N LYS A 225 -11.46 -18.39 -5.09
CA LYS A 225 -10.47 -19.28 -5.72
C LYS A 225 -10.93 -19.78 -7.08
N GLU A 226 -10.00 -20.26 -7.84
CA GLU A 226 -10.22 -20.93 -9.11
C GLU A 226 -11.28 -22.04 -8.99
N GLY A 227 -12.26 -22.01 -9.89
CA GLY A 227 -13.35 -22.97 -9.95
C GLY A 227 -14.52 -22.66 -9.01
N ASP A 228 -14.50 -21.57 -8.24
CA ASP A 228 -15.69 -21.10 -7.53
C ASP A 228 -16.75 -20.63 -8.53
N ASN A 229 -18.04 -20.86 -8.24
CA ASN A 229 -19.11 -20.36 -9.08
C ASN A 229 -19.24 -18.85 -8.93
N TYR A 230 -19.39 -18.13 -10.05
CA TYR A 230 -19.84 -16.76 -9.99
C TYR A 230 -21.24 -16.66 -9.39
N THR A 231 -21.49 -15.59 -8.66
CA THR A 231 -22.83 -15.32 -8.10
C THR A 231 -23.81 -14.79 -9.16
N GLU A 232 -23.27 -14.21 -10.26
CA GLU A 232 -24.04 -13.66 -11.37
C GLU A 232 -23.43 -14.07 -12.72
N GLY A 233 -24.27 -14.18 -13.74
CA GLY A 233 -23.84 -14.43 -15.12
C GLY A 233 -23.45 -15.89 -15.42
N GLY A 234 -23.35 -16.74 -14.40
CA GLY A 234 -22.89 -18.12 -14.53
C GLY A 234 -21.38 -18.22 -14.82
N GLY A 235 -20.86 -19.45 -14.92
CA GLY A 235 -19.45 -19.72 -15.12
C GLY A 235 -18.66 -19.84 -13.83
N LEU A 236 -17.36 -20.02 -13.97
CA LEU A 236 -16.43 -20.27 -12.86
C LEU A 236 -15.35 -19.19 -12.84
N VAL A 237 -14.84 -18.88 -11.64
CA VAL A 237 -13.65 -18.05 -11.44
C VAL A 237 -12.46 -18.71 -12.14
N GLY A 238 -11.71 -17.94 -12.90
CA GLY A 238 -10.53 -18.41 -13.63
C GLY A 238 -9.38 -18.78 -12.70
N GLY A 239 -8.38 -19.46 -13.27
CA GLY A 239 -7.10 -19.75 -12.62
C GLY A 239 -6.03 -18.74 -13.00
N GLN A 240 -4.77 -19.02 -12.61
CA GLN A 240 -3.62 -18.12 -12.85
C GLN A 240 -3.95 -16.68 -12.44
N ASN A 241 -4.36 -16.53 -11.17
CA ASN A 241 -4.75 -15.23 -10.62
C ASN A 241 -3.51 -14.34 -10.48
N ASP A 242 -3.48 -13.27 -11.24
CA ASP A 242 -2.39 -12.29 -11.18
C ASP A 242 -2.88 -11.00 -10.51
N PHE A 243 -2.94 -9.87 -11.21
CA PHE A 243 -3.34 -8.60 -10.62
C PHE A 243 -4.56 -8.72 -9.71
N THR A 244 -4.43 -8.15 -8.53
CA THR A 244 -5.52 -8.00 -7.57
C THR A 244 -5.66 -6.52 -7.21
N GLY A 245 -6.76 -5.89 -7.61
CA GLY A 245 -6.99 -4.46 -7.42
C GLY A 245 -8.22 -4.16 -6.57
N TYR A 246 -8.06 -3.41 -5.48
CA TYR A 246 -9.17 -2.94 -4.65
C TYR A 246 -9.61 -1.53 -5.08
N VAL A 247 -10.85 -1.39 -5.51
CA VAL A 247 -11.48 -0.10 -5.83
C VAL A 247 -12.48 0.25 -4.74
N ALA A 248 -12.16 1.25 -3.94
CA ALA A 248 -13.01 1.71 -2.84
C ALA A 248 -14.31 2.34 -3.35
N LYS A 249 -15.47 1.90 -2.85
CA LYS A 249 -16.73 2.61 -3.07
C LYS A 249 -16.75 3.89 -2.25
N THR A 250 -16.78 5.04 -2.92
CA THR A 250 -16.79 6.37 -2.27
C THR A 250 -15.65 6.54 -1.24
N GLY A 251 -14.45 6.00 -1.54
CA GLY A 251 -13.28 6.06 -0.66
C GLY A 251 -13.35 5.15 0.58
N SER A 252 -14.25 4.17 0.60
CA SER A 252 -14.45 3.28 1.74
C SER A 252 -13.33 2.26 1.90
N SER A 253 -12.83 2.10 3.13
CA SER A 253 -11.93 1.01 3.52
C SER A 253 -12.65 -0.30 3.89
N THR A 254 -13.97 -0.34 3.79
CA THR A 254 -14.79 -1.48 4.22
C THR A 254 -15.81 -1.94 3.18
N ASN A 255 -15.87 -1.27 2.03
CA ASN A 255 -16.78 -1.59 0.94
C ASN A 255 -16.15 -1.22 -0.39
N GLY A 256 -16.00 -2.17 -1.28
CA GLY A 256 -15.33 -1.94 -2.55
C GLY A 256 -15.58 -3.04 -3.58
N TYR A 257 -14.94 -2.84 -4.72
CA TYR A 257 -14.79 -3.86 -5.75
C TYR A 257 -13.39 -4.46 -5.65
N LEU A 258 -13.27 -5.74 -5.94
CA LEU A 258 -12.01 -6.45 -6.07
C LEU A 258 -11.92 -7.01 -7.48
N SER A 259 -10.95 -6.54 -8.25
CA SER A 259 -10.61 -7.09 -9.56
C SER A 259 -9.54 -8.15 -9.41
N VAL A 260 -9.70 -9.27 -10.11
CA VAL A 260 -8.67 -10.31 -10.19
C VAL A 260 -8.48 -10.69 -11.65
N ASN A 261 -7.27 -10.50 -12.16
CA ASN A 261 -6.90 -10.88 -13.52
C ASN A 261 -6.59 -12.38 -13.61
N HIS A 262 -6.80 -12.97 -14.77
CA HIS A 262 -6.51 -14.38 -15.07
C HIS A 262 -5.55 -14.45 -16.24
N GLU A 263 -4.32 -14.84 -15.96
CA GLU A 263 -3.25 -14.99 -16.95
C GLU A 263 -3.40 -16.30 -17.75
N THR A 264 -4.53 -16.46 -18.38
CA THR A 264 -4.93 -17.66 -19.12
C THR A 264 -5.09 -17.36 -20.62
N ASN A 265 -5.31 -18.40 -21.42
CA ASN A 265 -5.66 -18.27 -22.84
C ASN A 265 -6.95 -19.07 -23.14
N PRO A 266 -8.10 -18.41 -23.41
CA PRO A 266 -8.29 -16.95 -23.40
C PRO A 266 -8.06 -16.35 -22.02
N GLY A 267 -7.73 -15.06 -21.97
CA GLY A 267 -7.59 -14.27 -20.75
C GLY A 267 -8.94 -13.95 -20.10
N GLY A 268 -8.90 -13.40 -18.92
CA GLY A 268 -10.12 -13.03 -18.21
C GLY A 268 -9.87 -12.09 -17.02
N VAL A 269 -10.96 -11.52 -16.52
CA VAL A 269 -10.96 -10.72 -15.29
C VAL A 269 -12.21 -11.08 -14.48
N THR A 270 -12.01 -11.41 -13.22
CA THR A 270 -13.09 -11.52 -12.22
C THR A 270 -13.33 -10.17 -11.57
N MET A 271 -14.57 -9.71 -11.55
CA MET A 271 -15.00 -8.56 -10.77
C MET A 271 -15.85 -9.03 -9.60
N ALA A 272 -15.36 -8.80 -8.40
CA ALA A 272 -16.06 -9.12 -7.16
C ALA A 272 -16.50 -7.84 -6.44
N GLU A 273 -17.64 -7.88 -5.77
CA GLU A 273 -18.09 -6.86 -4.84
C GLU A 273 -17.96 -7.41 -3.43
N ILE A 274 -17.22 -6.71 -2.59
CA ILE A 274 -16.86 -7.16 -1.26
C ILE A 274 -17.17 -6.12 -0.20
N ASN A 275 -17.50 -6.61 1.00
CA ASN A 275 -17.76 -5.74 2.12
C ASN A 275 -17.28 -6.33 3.44
N TYR A 276 -16.73 -5.49 4.31
CA TYR A 276 -16.23 -5.89 5.62
C TYR A 276 -17.33 -5.83 6.68
N ASN A 277 -17.55 -6.92 7.38
CA ASN A 277 -18.46 -7.00 8.51
C ASN A 277 -17.70 -6.76 9.82
N ALA A 278 -17.88 -5.59 10.42
CA ALA A 278 -17.18 -5.20 11.65
C ALA A 278 -17.50 -6.09 12.86
N SER A 279 -18.68 -6.73 12.89
CA SER A 279 -19.06 -7.62 14.00
C SER A 279 -18.34 -8.96 13.96
N THR A 280 -18.12 -9.51 12.75
CA THR A 280 -17.39 -10.77 12.56
C THR A 280 -15.92 -10.53 12.23
N LYS A 281 -15.56 -9.29 11.91
CA LYS A 281 -14.23 -8.90 11.39
C LYS A 281 -13.83 -9.71 10.15
N LEU A 282 -14.78 -10.01 9.28
CA LEU A 282 -14.56 -10.79 8.06
C LEU A 282 -15.05 -10.02 6.85
N TRP A 283 -14.37 -10.21 5.74
CA TRP A 283 -14.82 -9.77 4.43
C TRP A 283 -15.86 -10.73 3.87
N GLN A 284 -16.85 -10.20 3.21
CA GLN A 284 -17.94 -10.93 2.59
C GLN A 284 -17.97 -10.64 1.11
N LEU A 285 -17.90 -11.69 0.30
CA LEU A 285 -18.17 -11.64 -1.13
C LEU A 285 -19.69 -11.51 -1.31
N THR A 286 -20.15 -10.35 -1.75
CA THR A 286 -21.58 -10.09 -1.97
C THR A 286 -22.00 -10.37 -3.40
N ARG A 287 -21.08 -10.19 -4.36
CA ARG A 287 -21.31 -10.40 -5.78
C ARG A 287 -20.01 -10.75 -6.50
N SER A 288 -20.06 -11.64 -7.49
CA SER A 288 -18.94 -11.92 -8.39
C SER A 288 -19.42 -12.28 -9.78
N ARG A 289 -18.67 -11.87 -10.80
CA ARG A 289 -18.94 -12.15 -12.21
C ARG A 289 -17.67 -11.99 -13.06
N ALA A 290 -17.66 -12.62 -14.23
CA ALA A 290 -16.65 -12.36 -15.23
C ALA A 290 -16.86 -10.99 -15.89
N VAL A 291 -15.77 -10.31 -16.23
CA VAL A 291 -15.80 -9.16 -17.14
C VAL A 291 -16.08 -9.66 -18.55
N SER A 292 -16.97 -8.98 -19.27
CA SER A 292 -17.32 -9.34 -20.64
C SER A 292 -16.36 -8.68 -21.64
N PHE A 293 -15.61 -9.52 -22.34
CA PHE A 293 -14.77 -9.13 -23.48
C PHE A 293 -15.35 -9.58 -24.83
N THR A 294 -16.65 -9.92 -24.88
CA THR A 294 -17.31 -10.51 -26.07
C THR A 294 -17.66 -9.50 -27.16
N ASP A 295 -17.31 -8.22 -26.98
CA ASP A 295 -17.53 -7.22 -28.01
C ASP A 295 -16.64 -7.52 -29.24
N PRO A 296 -17.17 -7.58 -30.47
CA PRO A 296 -16.38 -7.88 -31.65
C PRO A 296 -15.20 -6.94 -31.90
N SER A 297 -15.26 -5.70 -31.41
CA SER A 297 -14.18 -4.73 -31.53
C SER A 297 -13.00 -4.97 -30.55
N LEU A 298 -13.19 -5.83 -29.56
CA LEU A 298 -12.12 -6.24 -28.63
C LEU A 298 -11.44 -7.55 -29.01
N VAL A 299 -12.08 -8.37 -29.84
CA VAL A 299 -11.70 -9.75 -30.22
C VAL A 299 -11.64 -10.72 -29.05
N GLN A 300 -11.21 -10.39 -27.93
CA GLN A 300 -10.97 -11.10 -26.66
C GLN A 300 -9.72 -10.51 -26.00
N THR A 301 -9.38 -10.96 -24.80
CA THR A 301 -8.09 -10.75 -24.17
C THR A 301 -7.32 -12.06 -24.03
N ILE A 302 -6.00 -11.95 -23.82
CA ILE A 302 -5.11 -13.08 -23.60
C ILE A 302 -4.15 -12.73 -22.46
N ARG A 303 -3.88 -13.72 -21.58
CA ARG A 303 -2.90 -13.53 -20.51
C ARG A 303 -3.07 -12.17 -19.83
N ASN A 304 -4.23 -11.96 -19.22
CA ASN A 304 -4.44 -10.77 -18.38
C ASN A 304 -3.56 -10.94 -17.15
N CYS A 305 -2.34 -10.42 -17.24
CA CYS A 305 -1.33 -10.50 -16.21
C CYS A 305 -1.57 -9.41 -15.15
N SER A 306 -0.66 -8.51 -14.95
CA SER A 306 -0.82 -7.42 -14.01
C SER A 306 -1.82 -6.35 -14.49
N GLY A 307 -1.82 -5.17 -13.91
CA GLY A 307 -2.77 -4.11 -14.24
C GLY A 307 -2.63 -2.90 -13.32
N GLY A 308 -3.70 -2.15 -13.14
CA GLY A 308 -3.70 -0.99 -12.25
C GLY A 308 -5.08 -0.50 -11.85
N VAL A 309 -5.16 0.17 -10.70
CA VAL A 309 -6.32 0.95 -10.27
C VAL A 309 -6.09 2.41 -10.64
N THR A 310 -7.03 2.99 -11.37
CA THR A 310 -6.90 4.40 -11.73
C THR A 310 -7.31 5.33 -10.59
N PRO A 311 -6.79 6.55 -10.52
CA PRO A 311 -7.21 7.53 -9.52
C PRO A 311 -8.71 7.90 -9.60
N TRP A 312 -9.35 7.69 -10.75
CA TRP A 312 -10.79 7.91 -10.95
C TRP A 312 -11.66 6.67 -10.74
N GLY A 313 -11.06 5.58 -10.22
CA GLY A 313 -11.79 4.41 -9.73
C GLY A 313 -12.20 3.39 -10.80
N THR A 314 -11.45 3.29 -11.90
CA THR A 314 -11.55 2.20 -12.86
C THR A 314 -10.40 1.21 -12.73
N ILE A 315 -10.47 0.10 -13.40
CA ILE A 315 -9.41 -0.90 -13.50
C ILE A 315 -8.82 -0.86 -14.92
N VAL A 316 -7.51 -0.98 -15.02
CA VAL A 316 -6.83 -1.27 -16.28
C VAL A 316 -6.22 -2.67 -16.17
N THR A 317 -6.55 -3.55 -17.09
CA THR A 317 -5.95 -4.88 -17.22
C THR A 317 -4.96 -4.91 -18.37
N ALA A 318 -3.88 -5.65 -18.23
CA ALA A 318 -2.75 -5.71 -19.14
C ALA A 318 -2.66 -7.06 -19.83
N GLU A 319 -2.49 -7.08 -21.15
CA GLU A 319 -2.22 -8.30 -21.94
C GLU A 319 -0.71 -8.52 -22.08
N GLU A 320 -0.21 -9.59 -21.49
CA GLU A 320 1.21 -9.95 -21.50
C GLU A 320 1.62 -10.76 -22.76
N SER A 321 0.86 -10.71 -23.81
CA SER A 321 1.20 -11.45 -25.05
C SER A 321 0.84 -10.65 -26.28
N VAL A 322 1.81 -10.52 -27.19
CA VAL A 322 1.62 -9.87 -28.50
C VAL A 322 1.43 -10.93 -29.57
N THR A 323 0.43 -10.75 -30.44
CA THR A 323 0.23 -11.57 -31.63
C THR A 323 0.27 -10.71 -32.90
N SER A 324 0.43 -11.35 -34.06
CA SER A 324 0.38 -10.67 -35.35
C SER A 324 -1.01 -10.71 -36.00
N ASN A 325 -2.00 -11.35 -35.35
CA ASN A 325 -3.35 -11.53 -35.90
C ASN A 325 -4.13 -10.20 -35.87
N ASP A 326 -5.05 -10.06 -36.78
CA ASP A 326 -6.08 -9.02 -36.87
C ASP A 326 -7.35 -9.69 -37.41
N VAL A 327 -8.04 -10.41 -36.50
CA VAL A 327 -9.17 -11.31 -36.87
C VAL A 327 -10.41 -10.51 -37.23
N ASN A 328 -10.60 -9.35 -36.63
CA ASN A 328 -11.77 -8.49 -36.92
C ASN A 328 -11.54 -7.52 -38.10
N GLY A 329 -10.29 -7.45 -38.63
CA GLY A 329 -9.92 -6.63 -39.78
C GLY A 329 -9.96 -5.12 -39.52
N ASP A 330 -9.80 -4.71 -38.27
CA ASP A 330 -9.82 -3.29 -37.91
C ASP A 330 -8.47 -2.57 -38.09
N GLY A 331 -7.42 -3.35 -38.42
CA GLY A 331 -6.06 -2.86 -38.66
C GLY A 331 -5.21 -2.76 -37.41
N TYR A 332 -5.71 -3.22 -36.25
CA TYR A 332 -4.92 -3.42 -35.05
C TYR A 332 -4.62 -4.91 -34.86
N LYS A 333 -3.46 -5.23 -34.30
CA LYS A 333 -3.21 -6.57 -33.81
C LYS A 333 -4.16 -6.89 -32.66
N ASP A 334 -4.59 -8.15 -32.56
CA ASP A 334 -5.63 -8.53 -31.59
C ASP A 334 -5.22 -8.40 -30.12
N TYR A 335 -3.95 -8.67 -29.78
CA TYR A 335 -3.46 -8.80 -28.40
C TYR A 335 -2.18 -8.03 -28.14
N GLY A 336 -1.92 -7.73 -26.86
CA GLY A 336 -0.76 -6.98 -26.39
C GLY A 336 -1.11 -5.56 -26.03
N TRP A 337 -2.31 -5.33 -25.48
CA TRP A 337 -2.84 -4.01 -25.18
C TRP A 337 -3.32 -3.90 -23.73
N LEU A 338 -3.54 -2.67 -23.30
CA LEU A 338 -4.25 -2.35 -22.07
C LEU A 338 -5.75 -2.19 -22.34
N VAL A 339 -6.58 -2.56 -21.36
CA VAL A 339 -8.05 -2.45 -21.45
C VAL A 339 -8.60 -1.85 -20.16
N GLU A 340 -9.39 -0.77 -20.27
CA GLU A 340 -10.00 -0.11 -19.11
C GLU A 340 -11.41 -0.66 -18.83
N ILE A 341 -11.69 -0.95 -17.56
CA ILE A 341 -12.89 -1.63 -17.07
C ILE A 341 -13.56 -0.80 -15.98
N ASP A 342 -14.87 -0.64 -16.08
CA ASP A 342 -15.70 -0.11 -14.99
C ASP A 342 -16.01 -1.24 -13.97
N PRO A 343 -15.51 -1.14 -12.73
CA PRO A 343 -15.71 -2.18 -11.73
C PRO A 343 -17.17 -2.33 -11.29
N ALA A 344 -17.98 -1.26 -11.35
CA ALA A 344 -19.38 -1.31 -10.96
C ALA A 344 -20.24 -2.11 -11.93
N THR A 345 -19.93 -2.05 -13.22
CA THR A 345 -20.68 -2.76 -14.26
C THR A 345 -19.99 -4.03 -14.75
N ALA A 346 -18.70 -4.23 -14.46
CA ALA A 346 -17.83 -5.27 -15.01
C ALA A 346 -17.84 -5.25 -16.56
N GLN A 347 -17.80 -4.06 -17.12
CA GLN A 347 -17.80 -3.83 -18.56
C GLN A 347 -16.56 -3.05 -18.98
N VAL A 348 -16.04 -3.37 -20.15
CA VAL A 348 -15.02 -2.55 -20.79
C VAL A 348 -15.59 -1.17 -21.09
N ILE A 349 -14.84 -0.13 -20.77
CA ILE A 349 -15.21 1.27 -21.03
C ILE A 349 -15.02 1.59 -22.52
N SER A 350 -16.06 2.17 -23.13
CA SER A 350 -15.94 2.68 -24.50
C SER A 350 -15.09 3.94 -24.52
N LYS A 351 -14.00 3.93 -25.30
CA LYS A 351 -13.14 5.10 -25.51
C LYS A 351 -13.22 5.62 -26.94
N ASN A 352 -13.98 4.97 -27.81
CA ASN A 352 -14.12 5.37 -29.20
C ASN A 352 -15.29 6.33 -29.37
N ALA A 353 -15.11 7.36 -30.21
CA ALA A 353 -16.14 8.38 -30.49
C ALA A 353 -17.44 7.82 -31.06
N ASN A 354 -17.41 6.64 -31.69
CA ASN A 354 -18.57 5.93 -32.20
C ASN A 354 -19.29 5.02 -31.19
N GLY A 355 -18.80 5.00 -29.93
CA GLY A 355 -19.36 4.18 -28.84
C GLY A 355 -18.95 2.70 -28.87
N THR A 356 -18.10 2.26 -29.79
CA THR A 356 -17.56 0.90 -29.77
C THR A 356 -16.54 0.75 -28.64
N LYS A 357 -16.51 -0.43 -28.04
CA LYS A 357 -15.47 -0.77 -27.06
C LYS A 357 -14.15 -0.97 -27.78
N GLY A 358 -13.05 -0.63 -27.12
CA GLY A 358 -11.72 -0.76 -27.72
C GLY A 358 -10.66 -0.89 -26.66
N LYS A 359 -9.51 -1.35 -27.09
CA LYS A 359 -8.30 -1.38 -26.28
C LYS A 359 -7.62 -0.01 -26.30
N LEU A 360 -6.69 0.24 -25.40
CA LEU A 360 -6.01 1.54 -25.27
C LEU A 360 -4.84 1.65 -26.27
N TRP A 361 -5.15 1.65 -27.57
CA TRP A 361 -4.16 1.55 -28.64
C TRP A 361 -3.04 2.61 -28.59
N GLN A 362 -3.35 3.84 -28.14
CA GLN A 362 -2.36 4.90 -28.05
C GLN A 362 -1.29 4.68 -26.97
N MET A 363 -1.56 3.79 -26.02
CA MET A 363 -0.56 3.34 -25.05
C MET A 363 0.43 2.34 -25.61
N GLY A 364 0.24 1.90 -26.89
CA GLY A 364 1.15 1.05 -27.63
C GLY A 364 0.96 -0.44 -27.38
N ILE A 365 1.48 -1.24 -28.31
CA ILE A 365 1.46 -2.71 -28.21
C ILE A 365 2.77 -3.23 -27.67
N MET A 366 2.69 -4.07 -26.64
CA MET A 366 3.82 -4.77 -26.02
C MET A 366 3.32 -5.91 -25.11
N ASN A 367 4.22 -6.68 -24.53
CA ASN A 367 3.86 -7.55 -23.41
C ASN A 367 3.70 -6.66 -22.17
N HIS A 368 2.47 -6.16 -21.97
CA HIS A 368 2.18 -5.28 -20.87
C HIS A 368 2.14 -6.04 -19.57
N GLU A 369 2.74 -5.43 -18.54
CA GLU A 369 2.64 -5.85 -17.16
C GLU A 369 1.64 -4.96 -16.40
N ASN A 370 2.09 -4.14 -15.48
CA ASN A 370 1.20 -3.25 -14.76
C ASN A 370 1.02 -1.88 -15.43
N VAL A 371 0.17 -1.06 -14.83
CA VAL A 371 0.10 0.37 -15.11
C VAL A 371 -0.19 1.14 -13.84
N VAL A 372 0.64 2.13 -13.52
CA VAL A 372 0.38 3.08 -12.44
C VAL A 372 0.13 4.47 -13.01
N ILE A 373 -0.81 5.20 -12.44
CA ILE A 373 -1.19 6.53 -12.87
C ILE A 373 -0.96 7.51 -11.72
N ASN A 374 -0.34 8.64 -12.00
CA ASN A 374 -0.12 9.66 -10.98
C ASN A 374 -1.45 10.17 -10.39
N PRO A 375 -1.49 10.63 -9.14
CA PRO A 375 -2.73 11.08 -8.49
C PRO A 375 -3.48 12.21 -9.23
N ALA A 376 -2.76 12.99 -10.05
CA ALA A 376 -3.35 14.04 -10.87
C ALA A 376 -4.09 13.50 -12.12
N GLY A 377 -3.99 12.18 -12.41
CA GLY A 377 -4.63 11.58 -13.58
C GLY A 377 -4.06 12.07 -14.91
N THR A 378 -2.79 12.46 -14.96
CA THR A 378 -2.18 13.08 -16.15
C THR A 378 -1.07 12.27 -16.80
N VAL A 379 -0.44 11.37 -16.05
CA VAL A 379 0.69 10.56 -16.49
C VAL A 379 0.53 9.12 -16.01
N ALA A 380 0.71 8.18 -16.91
CA ALA A 380 0.82 6.76 -16.59
C ALA A 380 2.25 6.26 -16.83
N TYR A 381 2.69 5.28 -16.02
CA TYR A 381 3.95 4.56 -16.17
C TYR A 381 3.67 3.07 -16.18
N TYR A 382 4.41 2.31 -16.98
CA TYR A 382 4.24 0.86 -17.11
C TYR A 382 5.50 0.19 -17.65
N GLY A 383 5.57 -1.13 -17.43
CA GLY A 383 6.65 -1.98 -17.86
C GLY A 383 6.29 -2.85 -19.06
N GLU A 384 7.32 -3.45 -19.65
CA GLU A 384 7.22 -4.50 -20.65
C GLU A 384 8.05 -5.70 -20.20
N ASP A 385 7.43 -6.84 -19.93
CA ASP A 385 8.12 -8.11 -19.78
C ASP A 385 8.19 -8.85 -21.12
N GLY A 386 9.33 -9.41 -21.42
CA GLY A 386 9.62 -9.96 -22.74
C GLY A 386 9.92 -8.86 -23.77
N GLY A 387 10.00 -9.22 -25.02
CA GLY A 387 10.23 -8.26 -26.10
C GLY A 387 11.47 -7.37 -25.92
N THR A 388 11.26 -6.11 -25.61
CA THR A 388 12.34 -5.13 -25.43
C THR A 388 12.65 -4.80 -23.98
N HIS A 389 11.81 -5.19 -23.01
CA HIS A 389 12.03 -5.01 -21.57
C HIS A 389 12.28 -3.55 -21.17
N MET A 390 11.40 -2.63 -21.55
CA MET A 390 11.59 -1.19 -21.35
C MET A 390 10.55 -0.63 -20.38
N VAL A 391 10.85 0.56 -19.86
CA VAL A 391 9.92 1.37 -19.05
C VAL A 391 9.32 2.45 -19.91
N TYR A 392 8.00 2.58 -19.89
CA TYR A 392 7.25 3.55 -20.66
C TYR A 392 6.57 4.58 -19.78
N LYS A 393 6.35 5.76 -20.35
CA LYS A 393 5.60 6.87 -19.78
C LYS A 393 4.59 7.35 -20.80
N TYR A 394 3.34 7.46 -20.38
CA TYR A 394 2.25 7.98 -21.21
C TYR A 394 1.70 9.27 -20.61
N VAL A 395 1.78 10.37 -21.34
CA VAL A 395 1.28 11.69 -20.92
C VAL A 395 -0.06 11.91 -21.60
N MET A 396 -1.13 11.94 -20.83
CA MET A 396 -2.50 12.10 -21.31
C MET A 396 -2.73 13.50 -21.86
N ASP A 397 -3.46 13.61 -22.98
CA ASP A 397 -3.87 14.89 -23.54
C ASP A 397 -4.98 15.55 -22.69
N THR A 398 -5.80 14.76 -22.04
CA THR A 398 -6.86 15.17 -21.11
C THR A 398 -6.72 14.39 -19.80
N PRO A 399 -6.72 15.02 -18.63
CA PRO A 399 -6.67 14.29 -17.36
C PRO A 399 -7.79 13.25 -17.24
N ASN A 400 -7.45 12.09 -16.68
CA ASN A 400 -8.35 10.94 -16.48
C ASN A 400 -8.86 10.30 -17.78
N ASP A 401 -8.18 10.52 -18.91
CA ASP A 401 -8.51 9.89 -20.18
C ASP A 401 -7.30 9.22 -20.83
N LEU A 402 -7.27 7.88 -20.81
CA LEU A 402 -6.20 7.06 -21.39
C LEU A 402 -6.30 6.89 -22.91
N SER A 403 -7.37 7.38 -23.55
CA SER A 403 -7.61 7.18 -24.98
C SER A 403 -6.75 8.06 -25.88
N SER A 404 -6.20 9.16 -25.36
CA SER A 404 -5.40 10.12 -26.11
C SER A 404 -4.23 10.65 -25.29
N GLY A 405 -3.04 10.60 -25.86
CA GLY A 405 -1.81 11.03 -25.17
C GLY A 405 -0.56 10.79 -25.97
N ASN A 406 0.59 11.13 -25.40
CA ASN A 406 1.92 10.98 -26.01
C ASN A 406 2.71 9.93 -25.25
N LEU A 407 3.31 9.02 -25.99
CA LEU A 407 4.09 7.89 -25.46
C LEU A 407 5.58 8.22 -25.46
N TYR A 408 6.25 7.83 -24.37
CA TYR A 408 7.70 7.99 -24.18
C TYR A 408 8.30 6.70 -23.65
N VAL A 409 9.59 6.47 -23.93
CA VAL A 409 10.40 5.40 -23.38
C VAL A 409 11.57 5.96 -22.56
N LEU A 410 11.92 5.30 -21.46
CA LEU A 410 13.05 5.69 -20.62
C LEU A 410 14.39 5.34 -21.30
N LYS A 411 15.28 6.33 -21.39
CA LYS A 411 16.64 6.18 -21.90
C LYS A 411 17.65 6.69 -20.89
N LEU A 412 18.42 5.81 -20.30
CA LEU A 412 19.54 6.20 -19.43
C LEU A 412 20.63 6.87 -20.24
N ASP A 413 21.13 8.03 -19.77
CA ASP A 413 22.12 8.81 -20.52
C ASP A 413 23.46 8.09 -20.67
N GLN A 414 23.81 7.23 -19.70
CA GLN A 414 25.06 6.45 -19.69
C GLN A 414 24.82 4.92 -19.68
N GLY A 415 23.56 4.48 -19.70
CA GLY A 415 23.18 3.06 -19.72
C GLY A 415 23.42 2.34 -18.38
N LEU A 416 23.48 1.00 -18.46
CA LEU A 416 23.71 0.11 -17.33
C LEU A 416 25.11 -0.50 -17.37
N THR A 417 25.66 -0.82 -16.21
CA THR A 417 26.84 -1.69 -16.08
C THR A 417 26.49 -3.13 -16.48
N THR A 418 27.49 -3.98 -16.67
CA THR A 418 27.28 -5.42 -16.91
C THR A 418 26.52 -6.09 -15.75
N ALA A 419 26.65 -5.58 -14.53
CA ALA A 419 25.91 -6.08 -13.36
C ALA A 419 24.48 -5.53 -13.27
N GLY A 420 24.10 -4.59 -14.15
CA GLY A 420 22.78 -3.99 -14.19
C GLY A 420 22.61 -2.71 -13.37
N ASP A 421 23.66 -2.17 -12.76
CA ASP A 421 23.54 -0.88 -12.05
C ASP A 421 23.59 0.29 -13.04
N PRO A 422 22.86 1.39 -12.82
CA PRO A 422 22.98 2.60 -13.61
C PRO A 422 24.41 3.15 -13.54
N VAL A 423 25.01 3.48 -14.72
CA VAL A 423 26.34 4.10 -14.77
C VAL A 423 26.29 5.55 -14.30
N GLY A 424 25.20 6.25 -14.61
CA GLY A 424 24.97 7.62 -14.20
C GLY A 424 23.63 7.76 -13.46
N THR A 425 23.30 8.98 -13.03
CA THR A 425 22.09 9.26 -12.26
C THR A 425 21.04 10.02 -13.07
N THR A 426 21.20 10.14 -14.39
CA THR A 426 20.30 10.89 -15.27
C THR A 426 19.77 10.04 -16.42
N ALA A 427 18.58 10.40 -16.89
CA ALA A 427 17.92 9.77 -18.01
C ALA A 427 17.03 10.79 -18.76
N THR A 428 16.62 10.41 -19.95
CA THR A 428 15.74 11.19 -20.83
C THR A 428 14.50 10.35 -21.17
N TRP A 429 13.33 10.96 -21.14
CA TRP A 429 12.11 10.42 -21.70
C TRP A 429 12.06 10.74 -23.19
N VAL A 430 12.28 9.74 -24.03
CA VAL A 430 12.33 9.89 -25.49
C VAL A 430 10.96 9.53 -26.06
N GLN A 431 10.38 10.45 -26.83
CA GLN A 431 9.06 10.23 -27.44
C GLN A 431 9.07 9.07 -28.40
N VAL A 432 8.07 8.21 -28.30
CA VAL A 432 7.80 7.08 -29.20
C VAL A 432 6.59 7.43 -30.05
N PRO A 433 6.64 7.29 -31.39
CA PRO A 433 5.48 7.49 -32.24
C PRO A 433 4.31 6.59 -31.84
N ASN A 434 3.10 7.17 -31.68
CA ASN A 434 1.89 6.44 -31.24
C ASN A 434 0.59 7.04 -31.78
N LYS A 435 0.62 7.81 -32.87
CA LYS A 435 -0.55 8.54 -33.33
C LYS A 435 -1.37 7.83 -34.42
N ASP A 436 -0.78 6.91 -35.13
CA ASP A 436 -1.48 6.11 -36.14
C ASP A 436 -1.34 4.60 -35.86
N LYS A 437 -2.14 3.79 -36.57
CA LYS A 437 -2.17 2.33 -36.39
C LYS A 437 -0.84 1.64 -36.66
N ALA A 438 -0.06 2.14 -37.62
CA ALA A 438 1.23 1.56 -37.97
C ALA A 438 2.21 1.75 -36.81
N ASP A 439 2.21 2.94 -36.20
CA ASP A 439 3.00 3.26 -35.03
C ASP A 439 2.59 2.40 -33.83
N GLN A 440 1.29 2.41 -33.52
CA GLN A 440 0.72 1.71 -32.37
C GLN A 440 0.98 0.18 -32.43
N ASN A 441 0.87 -0.40 -33.63
CA ASN A 441 1.18 -1.83 -33.87
C ASN A 441 2.68 -2.18 -33.83
N ASN A 442 3.57 -1.20 -33.66
CA ASN A 442 5.03 -1.40 -33.73
C ASN A 442 5.81 -0.73 -32.60
N THR A 443 5.17 -0.49 -31.48
CA THR A 443 5.68 0.32 -30.36
C THR A 443 7.04 -0.15 -29.86
N ALA A 444 7.19 -1.44 -29.56
CA ALA A 444 8.45 -1.99 -29.02
C ALA A 444 9.65 -1.75 -29.95
N ALA A 445 9.48 -1.96 -31.27
CA ALA A 445 10.54 -1.71 -32.25
C ALA A 445 10.88 -0.22 -32.37
N GLN A 446 9.89 0.66 -32.28
CA GLN A 446 10.09 2.11 -32.30
C GLN A 446 10.81 2.60 -31.05
N ALA A 447 10.40 2.13 -29.86
CA ALA A 447 11.07 2.44 -28.60
C ALA A 447 12.56 2.03 -28.63
N LEU A 448 12.85 0.86 -29.21
CA LEU A 448 14.22 0.41 -29.44
C LEU A 448 14.97 1.34 -30.39
N SER A 449 14.33 1.77 -31.50
CA SER A 449 14.97 2.61 -32.53
C SER A 449 15.36 4.00 -32.02
N VAL A 450 14.62 4.55 -31.04
CA VAL A 450 14.95 5.82 -30.38
C VAL A 450 15.94 5.67 -29.24
N GLY A 451 16.37 4.44 -28.95
CA GLY A 451 17.41 4.11 -27.97
C GLY A 451 16.92 3.95 -26.55
N GLY A 452 15.68 3.49 -26.34
CA GLY A 452 15.18 3.10 -25.03
C GLY A 452 16.10 2.08 -24.33
N THR A 453 16.24 2.19 -23.03
CA THR A 453 17.10 1.31 -22.23
C THR A 453 16.37 0.01 -21.88
N LYS A 454 17.06 -1.12 -22.10
CA LYS A 454 16.57 -2.45 -21.73
C LYS A 454 16.95 -2.78 -20.28
N PHE A 455 15.96 -3.22 -19.48
CA PHE A 455 16.16 -3.57 -18.07
C PHE A 455 16.01 -5.07 -17.77
N ASN A 456 15.82 -5.91 -18.75
CA ASN A 456 15.67 -7.37 -18.65
C ASN A 456 14.49 -7.82 -17.75
N GLY A 457 13.28 -7.61 -18.22
CA GLY A 457 12.02 -7.93 -17.52
C GLY A 457 11.58 -6.78 -16.62
N VAL A 458 10.84 -5.82 -17.18
CA VAL A 458 10.20 -4.78 -16.37
C VAL A 458 8.78 -5.23 -16.08
N GLU A 459 8.57 -5.72 -14.87
CA GLU A 459 7.28 -6.24 -14.42
C GLU A 459 6.39 -5.09 -13.92
N ASP A 460 6.62 -4.62 -12.71
CA ASP A 460 5.80 -3.57 -12.10
C ASP A 460 6.51 -2.21 -12.03
N VAL A 461 5.68 -1.16 -12.08
CA VAL A 461 6.07 0.24 -11.83
C VAL A 461 5.11 0.84 -10.80
N ASP A 462 5.60 1.56 -9.79
CA ASP A 462 4.74 2.30 -8.86
C ASP A 462 5.35 3.66 -8.48
N ILE A 463 4.52 4.53 -7.91
CA ILE A 463 4.86 5.90 -7.54
C ILE A 463 4.89 6.03 -6.04
N SER A 464 6.03 6.41 -5.48
CA SER A 464 6.16 6.63 -4.04
C SER A 464 5.19 7.72 -3.55
N PRO A 465 4.35 7.43 -2.55
CA PRO A 465 3.40 8.40 -2.01
C PRO A 465 4.09 9.52 -1.21
N LEU A 466 5.37 9.37 -0.87
CA LEU A 466 6.10 10.33 -0.05
C LEU A 466 6.81 11.40 -0.86
N ASP A 467 7.40 11.03 -2.01
CA ASP A 467 8.26 11.95 -2.78
C ASP A 467 7.97 11.93 -4.29
N GLY A 468 6.97 11.15 -4.73
CA GLY A 468 6.56 11.08 -6.14
C GLY A 468 7.58 10.43 -7.07
N LYS A 469 8.63 9.81 -6.53
CA LYS A 469 9.60 9.06 -7.34
C LYS A 469 8.95 7.82 -7.94
N ILE A 470 9.46 7.45 -9.11
CA ILE A 470 9.04 6.24 -9.83
C ILE A 470 9.95 5.09 -9.41
N TYR A 471 9.36 3.97 -9.05
CA TYR A 471 10.05 2.71 -8.77
C TYR A 471 9.59 1.66 -9.75
N PHE A 472 10.50 0.80 -10.19
CA PHE A 472 10.16 -0.31 -11.07
C PHE A 472 11.04 -1.52 -10.82
N THR A 473 10.45 -2.70 -10.95
CA THR A 473 11.15 -3.97 -10.87
C THR A 473 11.85 -4.30 -12.17
N ALA A 474 12.97 -5.00 -12.08
CA ALA A 474 13.64 -5.63 -13.21
C ALA A 474 13.94 -7.09 -12.84
N LYS A 475 13.04 -8.00 -13.21
CA LYS A 475 13.00 -9.41 -12.80
C LYS A 475 14.31 -10.12 -13.11
N GLY A 476 14.77 -10.03 -14.33
CA GLY A 476 16.02 -10.68 -14.77
C GLY A 476 17.33 -9.99 -14.32
N LEU A 477 17.22 -8.88 -13.56
CA LEU A 477 18.36 -8.20 -12.93
C LEU A 477 18.27 -8.24 -11.39
N ASP A 478 17.25 -8.89 -10.83
CA ASP A 478 17.04 -9.11 -9.39
C ASP A 478 17.03 -7.83 -8.56
N ARG A 479 16.39 -6.76 -9.07
CA ARG A 479 16.42 -5.46 -8.40
C ARG A 479 15.23 -4.58 -8.64
N VAL A 480 15.09 -3.56 -7.79
CA VAL A 480 14.19 -2.44 -7.99
C VAL A 480 15.01 -1.18 -8.25
N TYR A 481 14.70 -0.50 -9.31
CA TYR A 481 15.23 0.83 -9.60
C TYR A 481 14.31 1.91 -9.08
N ARG A 482 14.87 3.10 -8.86
CA ARG A 482 14.07 4.31 -8.65
C ARG A 482 14.65 5.50 -9.39
N LEU A 483 13.79 6.46 -9.71
CA LEU A 483 14.17 7.71 -10.36
C LEU A 483 13.20 8.84 -10.00
N GLN A 484 13.65 10.08 -10.18
CA GLN A 484 12.80 11.27 -10.14
C GLN A 484 12.45 11.67 -11.58
N ASP A 485 11.16 11.67 -11.91
CA ASP A 485 10.68 12.23 -13.19
C ASP A 485 10.66 13.76 -13.12
N ASN A 486 11.26 14.43 -14.10
CA ASN A 486 11.33 15.88 -14.25
C ASN A 486 10.65 16.35 -15.56
N GLY A 487 9.65 15.63 -16.03
CA GLY A 487 8.95 15.90 -17.28
C GLY A 487 9.60 15.24 -18.50
N THR A 488 10.50 15.89 -19.19
CA THR A 488 11.22 15.33 -20.35
C THR A 488 12.51 14.62 -19.98
N THR A 489 12.99 14.80 -18.75
CA THR A 489 14.20 14.16 -18.22
C THR A 489 13.88 13.43 -16.93
N ALA A 490 14.81 12.59 -16.48
CA ALA A 490 14.79 12.00 -15.15
C ALA A 490 16.15 12.15 -14.47
N SER A 491 16.14 12.16 -13.15
CA SER A 491 17.34 12.29 -12.31
C SER A 491 17.27 11.31 -11.13
N GLN A 492 18.34 11.25 -10.35
CA GLN A 492 18.44 10.37 -9.19
C GLN A 492 18.17 8.90 -9.54
N VAL A 493 18.56 8.48 -10.76
CA VAL A 493 18.41 7.10 -11.18
C VAL A 493 19.39 6.23 -10.40
N GLU A 494 18.89 5.21 -9.72
CA GLU A 494 19.72 4.32 -8.91
C GLU A 494 19.07 2.93 -8.75
N THR A 495 19.88 1.93 -8.41
CA THR A 495 19.39 0.68 -7.82
C THR A 495 18.95 0.99 -6.38
N PHE A 496 17.66 0.88 -6.09
CA PHE A 496 17.13 1.14 -4.74
C PHE A 496 17.38 -0.05 -3.83
N VAL A 497 16.94 -1.24 -4.21
CA VAL A 497 17.09 -2.48 -3.45
C VAL A 497 17.36 -3.66 -4.39
N GLY A 498 18.03 -4.69 -3.89
CA GLY A 498 18.35 -5.89 -4.66
C GLY A 498 19.67 -5.85 -5.40
N GLY A 499 19.81 -6.75 -6.35
CA GLY A 499 21.01 -7.11 -7.09
C GLY A 499 21.43 -8.56 -6.80
N ALA A 500 21.99 -9.24 -7.77
CA ALA A 500 22.22 -10.70 -7.79
C ALA A 500 22.98 -11.30 -6.58
N SER A 501 23.72 -10.51 -5.82
CA SER A 501 24.48 -10.95 -4.64
C SER A 501 24.04 -10.27 -3.34
N SER A 502 22.93 -9.53 -3.35
CA SER A 502 22.46 -8.79 -2.18
C SER A 502 21.95 -9.74 -1.09
N VAL A 503 22.41 -9.52 0.13
CA VAL A 503 21.99 -10.26 1.34
C VAL A 503 21.57 -9.24 2.38
N TYR A 504 20.37 -9.40 2.92
CA TYR A 504 19.82 -8.49 3.92
C TYR A 504 19.67 -9.16 5.28
N SER A 505 20.01 -8.41 6.33
CA SER A 505 19.85 -8.84 7.72
C SER A 505 18.68 -8.11 8.37
N PHE A 506 17.84 -8.84 9.09
CA PHE A 506 16.65 -8.31 9.77
C PHE A 506 16.32 -9.10 11.03
N ASN A 507 15.58 -8.47 11.94
CA ASN A 507 15.15 -9.08 13.18
C ASN A 507 13.92 -9.96 12.97
N THR A 508 13.97 -11.18 13.52
CA THR A 508 12.84 -12.11 13.59
C THR A 508 12.54 -12.45 15.05
N ALA A 509 11.44 -13.16 15.32
CA ALA A 509 11.14 -13.69 16.66
C ALA A 509 12.23 -14.63 17.21
N GLN A 510 13.10 -15.17 16.35
CA GLN A 510 14.23 -16.03 16.71
C GLN A 510 15.58 -15.30 16.65
N GLY A 511 15.57 -13.96 16.77
CA GLY A 511 16.74 -13.11 16.66
C GLY A 511 17.08 -12.70 15.24
N MET A 512 18.26 -12.10 15.05
CA MET A 512 18.74 -11.64 13.76
C MET A 512 18.93 -12.79 12.78
N LYS A 513 18.41 -12.64 11.56
CA LYS A 513 18.61 -13.54 10.43
C LYS A 513 19.11 -12.76 9.23
N SER A 514 19.81 -13.46 8.34
CA SER A 514 20.21 -12.93 7.05
C SER A 514 19.63 -13.80 5.94
N GLU A 515 19.17 -13.18 4.86
CA GLU A 515 18.61 -13.88 3.72
C GLU A 515 19.06 -13.19 2.43
N ALA A 516 19.37 -14.00 1.41
CA ALA A 516 19.62 -13.49 0.08
C ALA A 516 18.36 -12.80 -0.47
N TRP A 517 18.55 -11.69 -1.19
CA TRP A 517 17.41 -11.00 -1.82
C TRP A 517 16.64 -11.96 -2.74
N GLY A 518 17.37 -12.79 -3.51
CA GLY A 518 16.77 -13.78 -4.39
C GLY A 518 16.38 -13.22 -5.74
N ASP A 519 15.86 -14.12 -6.56
CA ASP A 519 15.52 -13.88 -7.95
C ASP A 519 14.04 -13.45 -8.08
N GLY A 520 13.69 -12.89 -9.27
CA GLY A 520 12.29 -12.73 -9.67
C GLY A 520 11.55 -11.62 -8.97
N ASN A 521 12.11 -10.42 -8.88
CA ASN A 521 11.37 -9.25 -8.40
C ASN A 521 10.29 -8.90 -9.41
N ASP A 522 9.06 -9.26 -9.10
CA ASP A 522 7.90 -9.18 -9.96
C ASP A 522 7.05 -7.97 -9.59
N ASN A 523 6.00 -8.15 -8.77
CA ASN A 523 5.13 -7.06 -8.43
C ASN A 523 5.71 -6.16 -7.33
N LEU A 524 5.29 -4.90 -7.33
CA LEU A 524 5.61 -3.94 -6.27
C LEU A 524 4.44 -3.01 -5.98
N THR A 525 4.33 -2.54 -4.75
CA THR A 525 3.37 -1.49 -4.36
C THR A 525 3.82 -0.78 -3.11
N PHE A 526 3.28 0.42 -2.87
CA PHE A 526 3.53 1.20 -1.66
C PHE A 526 2.36 1.15 -0.69
N ASP A 527 2.67 1.15 0.62
CA ASP A 527 1.70 1.60 1.62
C ASP A 527 1.83 3.13 1.83
N GLU A 528 0.87 3.74 2.55
CA GLU A 528 0.86 5.20 2.77
C GLU A 528 2.00 5.71 3.64
N LEU A 529 2.68 4.83 4.36
CA LEU A 529 3.89 5.16 5.12
C LEU A 529 5.14 5.16 4.22
N GLY A 530 4.98 4.84 2.92
CA GLY A 530 6.06 4.77 1.95
C GLY A 530 6.91 3.50 2.05
N ASN A 531 6.46 2.47 2.78
CA ASN A 531 7.13 1.18 2.68
C ASN A 531 6.84 0.58 1.30
N LEU A 532 7.89 0.17 0.61
CA LEU A 532 7.80 -0.56 -0.63
C LEU A 532 7.63 -2.05 -0.33
N TRP A 533 6.57 -2.65 -0.85
CA TRP A 533 6.31 -4.08 -0.80
C TRP A 533 6.71 -4.69 -2.14
N VAL A 534 7.59 -5.68 -2.14
CA VAL A 534 8.07 -6.37 -3.33
C VAL A 534 7.69 -7.84 -3.23
N LEU A 535 7.00 -8.32 -4.24
CA LEU A 535 6.55 -9.70 -4.40
C LEU A 535 7.49 -10.39 -5.39
N GLN A 536 7.92 -11.62 -5.08
CA GLN A 536 8.89 -12.33 -5.90
C GLN A 536 8.27 -13.57 -6.55
N ASP A 537 8.54 -13.72 -7.85
CA ASP A 537 8.33 -14.93 -8.64
C ASP A 537 9.70 -15.45 -9.11
N GLY A 538 10.38 -16.16 -8.25
CA GLY A 538 11.71 -16.71 -8.54
C GLY A 538 12.28 -17.42 -7.30
N GLY A 539 12.25 -18.71 -7.27
CA GLY A 539 12.89 -19.52 -6.26
C GLY A 539 12.15 -19.62 -4.92
N LYS A 540 12.25 -18.65 -4.02
CA LYS A 540 11.61 -18.72 -2.68
C LYS A 540 10.26 -18.04 -2.59
N ASN A 541 9.94 -17.20 -3.53
CA ASN A 541 8.66 -16.49 -3.67
C ASN A 541 8.23 -15.79 -2.37
N TYR A 542 9.04 -14.83 -1.98
CA TYR A 542 8.86 -14.02 -0.79
C TYR A 542 8.06 -12.74 -1.07
N ILE A 543 7.49 -12.18 -0.01
CA ILE A 543 7.07 -10.77 0.04
C ILE A 543 8.02 -10.03 0.97
N TRP A 544 8.75 -9.07 0.42
CA TRP A 544 9.66 -8.20 1.14
C TRP A 544 9.01 -6.84 1.42
N VAL A 545 9.42 -6.19 2.51
CA VAL A 545 8.99 -4.83 2.86
C VAL A 545 10.21 -3.97 3.13
N ILE A 546 10.37 -2.92 2.34
CA ILE A 546 11.52 -2.03 2.37
C ILE A 546 11.08 -0.66 2.92
N ALA A 547 11.73 -0.19 3.98
CA ALA A 547 11.41 1.11 4.57
C ALA A 547 11.79 2.28 3.63
N PRO A 548 11.07 3.42 3.70
CA PRO A 548 11.30 4.55 2.79
C PRO A 548 12.70 5.17 2.91
N ASP A 549 13.34 5.04 4.07
CA ASP A 549 14.69 5.52 4.34
C ASP A 549 15.78 4.44 4.13
N HIS A 550 15.44 3.37 3.42
CA HIS A 550 16.39 2.37 2.98
C HIS A 550 17.43 2.96 2.03
N THR A 551 18.67 2.54 2.20
CA THR A 551 19.74 2.73 1.21
C THR A 551 20.58 1.44 1.13
N GLN A 552 21.28 1.21 0.03
CA GLN A 552 22.19 0.07 -0.11
C GLN A 552 23.29 0.07 0.97
N ALA A 553 23.73 1.26 1.42
CA ALA A 553 24.72 1.39 2.49
C ALA A 553 24.14 1.19 3.91
N ASN A 554 22.84 1.42 4.09
CA ASN A 554 22.15 1.22 5.36
C ASN A 554 20.80 0.52 5.11
N PRO A 555 20.83 -0.80 4.89
CA PRO A 555 19.65 -1.56 4.49
C PRO A 555 18.57 -1.58 5.58
N LYS A 556 17.33 -1.31 5.19
CA LYS A 556 16.13 -1.38 6.05
C LYS A 556 15.08 -2.23 5.38
N VAL A 557 15.27 -3.53 5.48
CA VAL A 557 14.46 -4.55 4.78
C VAL A 557 13.86 -5.50 5.80
N ARG A 558 12.62 -5.93 5.60
CA ARG A 558 11.90 -6.90 6.43
C ARG A 558 11.29 -7.97 5.54
N LEU A 559 11.16 -9.19 6.05
CA LEU A 559 10.57 -10.31 5.33
C LEU A 559 9.14 -10.56 5.86
N PHE A 560 8.14 -10.34 4.99
CA PHE A 560 6.73 -10.46 5.37
C PHE A 560 6.17 -11.87 5.17
N ALA A 561 6.37 -12.47 3.99
CA ALA A 561 5.73 -13.74 3.70
C ALA A 561 6.61 -14.68 2.89
N SER A 562 6.32 -15.99 3.01
CA SER A 562 6.80 -17.05 2.12
C SER A 562 5.59 -17.81 1.58
N MET A 563 5.52 -17.96 0.26
CA MET A 563 4.41 -18.63 -0.41
C MET A 563 4.43 -20.14 -0.20
N PRO A 564 3.27 -20.82 -0.32
CA PRO A 564 3.23 -22.28 -0.37
C PRO A 564 3.93 -22.81 -1.62
N ALA A 565 4.36 -24.07 -1.58
CA ALA A 565 5.12 -24.70 -2.65
C ALA A 565 4.44 -24.57 -4.01
N GLY A 566 5.22 -24.18 -5.01
CA GLY A 566 4.81 -23.96 -6.39
C GLY A 566 4.01 -22.69 -6.63
N ALA A 567 3.78 -21.87 -5.61
CA ALA A 567 3.02 -20.63 -5.75
C ALA A 567 3.92 -19.40 -5.75
N GLU A 568 3.45 -18.38 -6.40
CA GLU A 568 3.95 -17.01 -6.30
C GLU A 568 2.89 -16.07 -5.71
N PRO A 569 3.30 -14.99 -5.04
CA PRO A 569 2.41 -13.91 -4.63
C PRO A 569 2.24 -12.91 -5.76
N THR A 570 1.01 -12.52 -6.07
CA THR A 570 0.73 -11.58 -7.16
C THR A 570 -0.25 -10.49 -6.74
N GLY A 571 -0.08 -9.29 -7.28
CA GLY A 571 -1.05 -8.20 -7.26
C GLY A 571 -1.46 -7.71 -5.88
N LEU A 572 -0.54 -7.30 -5.01
CA LEU A 572 -0.88 -6.75 -3.68
C LEU A 572 -1.49 -5.34 -3.80
N THR A 573 -2.65 -5.16 -3.18
CA THR A 573 -3.36 -3.88 -3.09
C THR A 573 -3.89 -3.65 -1.68
N PHE A 574 -4.04 -2.39 -1.26
CA PHE A 574 -4.48 -2.04 0.10
C PHE A 574 -5.84 -1.34 0.11
N THR A 575 -6.56 -1.47 1.23
CA THR A 575 -7.68 -0.56 1.51
C THR A 575 -7.16 0.86 1.81
N PRO A 576 -7.96 1.93 1.62
CA PRO A 576 -7.52 3.31 1.87
C PRO A 576 -6.98 3.59 3.28
N ASP A 577 -7.37 2.81 4.29
CA ASP A 577 -6.87 2.93 5.66
C ASP A 577 -5.70 1.98 5.98
N HIS A 578 -5.18 1.27 4.98
CA HIS A 578 -4.08 0.30 5.05
C HIS A 578 -4.15 -0.69 6.23
N LYS A 579 -5.37 -1.05 6.63
CA LYS A 579 -5.60 -2.14 7.59
C LYS A 579 -5.65 -3.51 6.94
N PHE A 580 -6.00 -3.56 5.65
CA PHE A 580 -6.18 -4.78 4.87
C PHE A 580 -5.37 -4.71 3.59
N GLY A 581 -4.75 -5.84 3.24
CA GLY A 581 -4.11 -6.06 1.95
C GLY A 581 -4.76 -7.26 1.25
N PHE A 582 -5.01 -7.14 -0.05
CA PHE A 582 -5.50 -8.23 -0.90
C PHE A 582 -4.39 -8.60 -1.87
N PHE A 583 -4.16 -9.90 -2.04
CA PHE A 583 -3.25 -10.41 -3.07
C PHE A 583 -3.65 -11.82 -3.49
N SER A 584 -3.08 -12.32 -4.56
CA SER A 584 -3.34 -13.67 -5.04
C SER A 584 -2.17 -14.61 -4.77
N ILE A 585 -2.49 -15.87 -4.59
CA ILE A 585 -1.58 -17.01 -4.52
C ILE A 585 -1.77 -17.74 -5.86
N GLN A 586 -0.89 -17.48 -6.82
CA GLN A 586 -1.00 -18.02 -8.17
C GLN A 586 -0.44 -19.46 -8.20
N HIS A 587 -1.07 -20.34 -8.95
CA HIS A 587 -0.72 -21.74 -9.26
C HIS A 587 -0.04 -22.59 -8.15
N PRO A 588 -0.57 -22.61 -6.90
CA PRO A 588 0.02 -23.43 -5.84
C PRO A 588 0.00 -24.92 -6.20
N SER A 589 1.00 -25.67 -5.71
CA SER A 589 1.07 -27.11 -5.94
C SER A 589 -0.16 -27.83 -5.40
N SER A 590 -0.58 -28.89 -6.08
CA SER A 590 -1.62 -29.80 -5.59
C SER A 590 -1.23 -30.56 -4.32
N THR A 591 0.04 -30.54 -3.93
CA THR A 591 0.59 -31.25 -2.76
C THR A 591 0.65 -30.39 -1.49
N ILE A 592 0.28 -29.11 -1.54
CA ILE A 592 0.21 -28.27 -0.34
C ILE A 592 -0.83 -28.80 0.65
N ALA A 593 -0.75 -28.38 1.91
CA ALA A 593 -1.75 -28.76 2.91
C ALA A 593 -3.00 -27.89 2.85
N THR A 594 -4.13 -28.42 3.29
CA THR A 594 -5.25 -27.57 3.70
C THR A 594 -4.87 -26.74 4.92
N ASP A 595 -5.51 -25.58 5.08
CA ASP A 595 -5.22 -24.69 6.22
C ASP A 595 -6.53 -24.19 6.86
N VAL A 596 -6.40 -23.47 7.97
CA VAL A 596 -7.52 -22.80 8.65
C VAL A 596 -7.30 -21.32 8.56
N ASP A 597 -8.23 -20.62 7.91
CA ASP A 597 -8.15 -19.16 7.75
C ASP A 597 -8.84 -18.39 8.89
N ALA A 598 -8.95 -17.09 8.76
CA ALA A 598 -9.56 -16.22 9.76
C ALA A 598 -11.05 -16.49 10.02
N THR A 599 -11.74 -17.23 9.16
CA THR A 599 -13.12 -17.66 9.37
C THR A 599 -13.22 -18.78 10.40
N GLY A 600 -12.11 -19.44 10.71
CA GLY A 600 -12.04 -20.65 11.53
C GLY A 600 -12.40 -21.93 10.76
N ASN A 601 -12.65 -21.85 9.47
CA ASN A 601 -12.96 -23.00 8.63
C ASN A 601 -11.69 -23.54 7.97
N THR A 602 -11.68 -24.84 7.71
CA THR A 602 -10.66 -25.46 6.85
C THR A 602 -10.90 -25.01 5.41
N ILE A 603 -9.88 -24.42 4.80
CA ILE A 603 -9.87 -24.02 3.39
C ILE A 603 -8.98 -24.96 2.58
N ASP A 604 -9.34 -25.14 1.32
CA ASP A 604 -8.61 -25.98 0.36
C ASP A 604 -8.49 -25.27 -0.99
N TYR A 605 -7.25 -24.90 -1.33
CA TYR A 605 -6.89 -24.29 -2.62
C TYR A 605 -5.72 -25.03 -3.30
N ARG A 606 -5.54 -26.31 -2.98
CA ARG A 606 -4.48 -27.16 -3.56
C ARG A 606 -4.64 -27.25 -5.07
N GLY A 607 -3.58 -26.87 -5.81
CA GLY A 607 -3.58 -26.83 -7.27
C GLY A 607 -4.56 -25.85 -7.89
N LYS A 608 -4.96 -24.80 -7.14
CA LYS A 608 -5.93 -23.79 -7.55
C LYS A 608 -5.47 -22.42 -7.09
N SER A 609 -5.41 -21.47 -8.01
CA SER A 609 -5.14 -20.08 -7.67
C SER A 609 -6.19 -19.54 -6.70
N ALA A 610 -5.77 -18.72 -5.77
CA ALA A 610 -6.62 -18.19 -4.69
C ALA A 610 -6.32 -16.72 -4.41
N THR A 611 -7.36 -15.93 -4.21
CA THR A 611 -7.24 -14.54 -3.77
C THR A 611 -7.62 -14.42 -2.31
N ILE A 612 -6.75 -13.82 -1.53
CA ILE A 612 -6.89 -13.70 -0.07
C ILE A 612 -6.85 -12.24 0.37
N VAL A 613 -7.38 -12.00 1.56
CA VAL A 613 -7.12 -10.76 2.32
C VAL A 613 -6.25 -11.09 3.51
N ILE A 614 -5.29 -10.21 3.80
CA ILE A 614 -4.44 -10.26 5.00
C ILE A 614 -4.68 -9.03 5.87
N ALA A 615 -4.58 -9.18 7.16
CA ALA A 615 -4.60 -8.07 8.13
C ALA A 615 -4.04 -8.52 9.48
N LEU A 616 -3.78 -7.55 10.35
CA LEU A 616 -3.51 -7.84 11.75
C LEU A 616 -4.66 -8.63 12.39
N LYS A 617 -4.34 -9.50 13.32
CA LYS A 617 -5.31 -10.35 14.07
C LYS A 617 -6.47 -9.56 14.67
N ASN A 618 -6.20 -8.33 15.11
CA ASN A 618 -7.24 -7.46 15.66
C ASN A 618 -8.23 -6.94 14.62
N ASN A 619 -7.84 -6.94 13.34
CA ASN A 619 -8.65 -6.46 12.23
C ASN A 619 -9.35 -7.59 11.49
N LEU A 620 -8.82 -8.84 11.52
CA LEU A 620 -9.32 -9.95 10.70
C LEU A 620 -9.67 -11.17 11.54
N GLY A 621 -10.92 -11.58 11.45
CA GLY A 621 -11.51 -12.66 12.23
C GLY A 621 -11.79 -12.24 13.68
N ILE A 622 -12.78 -12.85 14.28
CA ILE A 622 -13.00 -12.70 15.71
C ILE A 622 -11.76 -13.29 16.37
N GLU A 623 -11.08 -12.54 17.23
CA GLU A 623 -10.21 -13.19 18.21
C GLU A 623 -11.10 -14.22 18.88
N GLY A 624 -10.75 -15.47 18.74
CA GLY A 624 -11.48 -16.48 19.48
C GLY A 624 -11.57 -15.96 20.91
N SER A 625 -12.78 -15.64 21.39
CA SER A 625 -12.98 -15.63 22.83
C SER A 625 -12.16 -16.81 23.27
N LEU A 626 -11.30 -16.72 24.29
CA LEU A 626 -10.44 -17.81 24.78
C LEU A 626 -11.25 -19.13 24.83
N GLY A 627 -11.70 -19.56 23.71
CA GLY A 627 -12.36 -20.80 23.38
C GLY A 627 -11.24 -21.70 22.96
N THR A 628 -10.85 -22.59 23.84
CA THR A 628 -10.09 -23.81 23.62
C THR A 628 -10.06 -24.15 22.12
N ILE A 629 -8.83 -24.28 21.57
CA ILE A 629 -8.60 -25.11 20.39
C ILE A 629 -9.22 -26.47 20.75
N GLU A 630 -10.44 -26.71 20.30
CA GLU A 630 -10.93 -28.07 20.24
C GLU A 630 -10.07 -28.77 19.18
N ASN A 631 -9.03 -29.44 19.63
CA ASN A 631 -8.55 -30.59 18.88
C ASN A 631 -9.76 -31.52 18.71
N LYS A 632 -10.44 -31.42 17.59
CA LYS A 632 -11.37 -32.44 17.13
C LYS A 632 -10.60 -33.69 16.76
N THR A 633 -9.99 -34.34 17.73
CA THR A 633 -9.97 -35.77 17.76
C THR A 633 -11.39 -36.14 18.17
N THR A 634 -12.22 -36.47 17.19
CA THR A 634 -13.49 -37.15 17.37
C THR A 634 -13.25 -38.22 18.41
N GLU A 635 -13.71 -38.02 19.66
CA GLU A 635 -14.11 -39.10 20.59
C GLU A 635 -14.22 -38.75 22.08
N ASN A 636 -13.90 -37.50 22.58
CA ASN A 636 -14.16 -37.19 24.00
C ASN A 636 -14.72 -35.75 24.17
N THR A 637 -16.01 -35.62 24.09
CA THR A 637 -16.70 -34.35 24.44
C THR A 637 -16.77 -34.17 25.96
N VAL A 638 -15.75 -33.51 26.55
CA VAL A 638 -15.82 -33.08 27.95
C VAL A 638 -16.63 -31.78 28.02
N THR A 639 -17.67 -31.74 28.84
CA THR A 639 -18.48 -30.56 29.07
C THR A 639 -18.39 -30.09 30.53
N VAL A 640 -18.47 -28.78 30.75
CA VAL A 640 -18.54 -28.15 32.09
C VAL A 640 -19.83 -27.33 32.14
N ALA A 641 -20.76 -27.74 32.97
CA ALA A 641 -22.07 -27.11 33.07
C ALA A 641 -22.62 -27.14 34.51
N PRO A 642 -23.47 -26.19 34.91
CA PRO A 642 -23.88 -25.01 34.17
C PRO A 642 -22.77 -23.94 34.08
N ASN A 643 -22.78 -23.15 32.99
CA ASN A 643 -21.93 -22.00 32.80
C ASN A 643 -22.71 -20.95 31.99
N PRO A 644 -23.11 -19.80 32.59
CA PRO A 644 -22.79 -19.31 33.96
C PRO A 644 -23.31 -20.16 35.10
N THR A 645 -22.63 -20.12 36.25
CA THR A 645 -22.92 -20.92 37.43
C THR A 645 -23.09 -20.06 38.71
N SER A 646 -23.81 -20.57 39.70
CA SER A 646 -23.85 -20.02 41.05
C SER A 646 -22.70 -20.55 41.95
N GLY A 647 -21.81 -21.38 41.41
CA GLY A 647 -20.66 -21.97 42.10
C GLY A 647 -20.46 -23.46 41.78
N ILE A 648 -21.54 -24.22 41.78
CA ILE A 648 -21.45 -25.67 41.51
C ILE A 648 -21.48 -25.95 40.00
N VAL A 649 -20.49 -26.75 39.53
CA VAL A 649 -20.40 -27.18 38.13
C VAL A 649 -20.12 -28.67 38.06
N LYS A 650 -20.58 -29.31 37.00
CA LYS A 650 -20.29 -30.69 36.68
C LYS A 650 -19.39 -30.77 35.44
N ILE A 651 -18.27 -31.44 35.55
CA ILE A 651 -17.44 -31.83 34.42
C ILE A 651 -17.90 -33.22 33.97
N ASN A 652 -18.45 -33.34 32.76
CA ASN A 652 -18.86 -34.61 32.19
C ASN A 652 -17.91 -35.04 31.07
N SER A 653 -17.51 -36.31 31.11
CA SER A 653 -16.71 -36.96 30.07
C SER A 653 -17.35 -38.31 29.75
N PRO A 654 -18.11 -38.49 28.64
CA PRO A 654 -18.85 -39.72 28.33
C PRO A 654 -17.96 -40.97 28.31
N LYS A 655 -16.71 -40.84 27.87
CA LYS A 655 -15.75 -41.95 27.84
C LYS A 655 -14.95 -42.11 29.12
N GLY A 656 -15.07 -41.18 30.06
CA GLY A 656 -14.24 -41.10 31.27
C GLY A 656 -12.86 -40.52 31.00
N LEU A 657 -12.37 -39.75 31.96
CA LEU A 657 -10.97 -39.30 32.02
C LEU A 657 -10.30 -39.93 33.21
N LYS A 658 -9.00 -40.29 33.10
CA LYS A 658 -8.23 -40.92 34.16
C LYS A 658 -7.23 -39.92 34.75
N ASP A 659 -7.11 -39.93 36.06
CA ASP A 659 -6.18 -39.10 36.83
C ASP A 659 -6.27 -37.59 36.49
N ILE A 660 -7.45 -37.03 36.74
CA ILE A 660 -7.79 -35.64 36.37
C ILE A 660 -7.16 -34.65 37.36
N SER A 661 -6.54 -33.60 36.83
CA SER A 661 -6.13 -32.42 37.58
C SER A 661 -6.97 -31.23 37.13
N VAL A 662 -7.60 -30.53 38.07
CA VAL A 662 -8.37 -29.29 37.78
C VAL A 662 -7.70 -28.14 38.53
N THR A 663 -7.29 -27.12 37.81
CA THR A 663 -6.71 -25.89 38.35
C THR A 663 -7.55 -24.68 37.92
N ALA A 664 -7.91 -23.82 38.87
CA ALA A 664 -8.64 -22.57 38.56
C ALA A 664 -7.75 -21.35 38.80
N TYR A 665 -7.78 -20.45 37.86
CA TYR A 665 -7.05 -19.18 37.87
C TYR A 665 -8.01 -17.99 37.84
N THR A 666 -7.63 -16.90 38.46
CA THR A 666 -8.21 -15.57 38.24
C THR A 666 -7.78 -15.01 36.87
N MET A 667 -8.41 -13.95 36.38
CA MET A 667 -8.10 -13.33 35.08
C MET A 667 -6.67 -12.75 35.00
N ASP A 668 -6.03 -12.46 36.13
CA ASP A 668 -4.63 -12.02 36.25
C ASP A 668 -3.63 -13.19 36.40
N GLY A 669 -4.12 -14.43 36.25
CA GLY A 669 -3.28 -15.64 36.24
C GLY A 669 -2.94 -16.22 37.62
N LYS A 670 -3.50 -15.70 38.71
CA LYS A 670 -3.28 -16.25 40.05
C LYS A 670 -4.07 -17.55 40.23
N ILE A 671 -3.39 -18.61 40.69
CA ILE A 671 -4.03 -19.90 41.07
C ILE A 671 -4.83 -19.69 42.35
N ILE A 672 -6.09 -20.04 42.33
CA ILE A 672 -6.99 -19.97 43.50
C ILE A 672 -7.63 -21.31 43.87
N TYR A 673 -7.50 -22.32 43.00
CA TYR A 673 -7.99 -23.66 43.24
C TYR A 673 -7.12 -24.69 42.49
N THR A 674 -6.80 -25.83 43.15
CA THR A 674 -6.19 -26.97 42.47
C THR A 674 -6.64 -28.24 43.18
N LYS A 675 -7.13 -29.23 42.39
CA LYS A 675 -7.54 -30.53 42.89
C LYS A 675 -7.24 -31.64 41.92
N LYS A 676 -6.77 -32.78 42.41
CA LYS A 676 -6.50 -33.98 41.64
C LYS A 676 -7.51 -35.07 42.00
N PHE A 677 -7.93 -35.83 40.98
CA PHE A 677 -8.90 -36.92 41.11
C PHE A 677 -8.28 -38.15 40.48
N ALA A 678 -7.97 -39.15 41.30
CA ALA A 678 -7.39 -40.43 40.86
C ALA A 678 -8.44 -41.36 40.24
N GLY A 679 -7.99 -42.21 39.32
CA GLY A 679 -8.82 -43.20 38.65
C GLY A 679 -9.69 -42.64 37.53
N SER A 680 -10.53 -43.50 36.93
CA SER A 680 -11.34 -43.12 35.77
C SER A 680 -12.68 -42.50 36.20
N ASN A 681 -12.91 -41.25 35.80
CA ASN A 681 -14.11 -40.48 36.13
C ASN A 681 -14.89 -40.09 34.88
N LYS A 682 -16.18 -40.42 34.82
CA LYS A 682 -17.11 -40.00 33.75
C LYS A 682 -17.81 -38.66 34.08
N ALA A 683 -17.91 -38.33 35.36
CA ALA A 683 -18.45 -37.08 35.84
C ALA A 683 -17.79 -36.67 37.17
N LEU A 684 -17.52 -35.38 37.34
CA LEU A 684 -16.99 -34.79 38.57
C LEU A 684 -17.83 -33.55 38.91
N ASP A 685 -18.33 -33.49 40.14
CA ASP A 685 -18.97 -32.32 40.67
C ASP A 685 -17.94 -31.47 41.43
N LEU A 686 -17.84 -30.20 41.11
CA LEU A 686 -16.91 -29.23 41.68
C LEU A 686 -17.71 -28.01 42.22
N ASP A 687 -17.29 -27.51 43.37
CA ASP A 687 -17.82 -26.34 43.96
C ASP A 687 -16.78 -25.20 43.93
N PHE A 688 -17.08 -24.14 43.24
CA PHE A 688 -16.31 -22.90 43.12
C PHE A 688 -17.00 -21.71 43.75
N THR A 689 -17.98 -21.94 44.65
CA THR A 689 -18.76 -20.85 45.25
C THR A 689 -17.86 -19.81 45.92
N SER A 690 -16.85 -20.25 46.68
CA SER A 690 -15.91 -19.37 47.35
C SER A 690 -14.97 -18.63 46.41
N GLU A 691 -14.51 -19.30 45.37
CA GLU A 691 -13.58 -18.77 44.36
C GLU A 691 -14.29 -17.71 43.48
N LEU A 692 -15.57 -17.93 43.16
CA LEU A 692 -16.40 -17.00 42.40
C LEU A 692 -16.82 -15.76 43.18
N GLU A 693 -16.73 -15.79 44.52
CA GLU A 693 -16.85 -14.57 45.34
C GLU A 693 -15.60 -13.69 45.26
N VAL A 694 -14.41 -14.32 45.05
CA VAL A 694 -13.15 -13.59 44.88
C VAL A 694 -13.02 -13.03 43.47
N SER A 695 -13.47 -13.78 42.46
CA SER A 695 -13.40 -13.36 41.05
C SER A 695 -14.64 -13.86 40.30
N ARG A 696 -15.40 -12.91 39.70
CA ARG A 696 -16.60 -13.26 38.92
C ARG A 696 -16.33 -14.10 37.67
N VAL A 697 -15.06 -14.26 37.30
CA VAL A 697 -14.61 -15.04 36.15
C VAL A 697 -13.42 -15.88 36.57
N LEU A 698 -13.49 -17.19 36.34
CA LEU A 698 -12.40 -18.12 36.55
C LEU A 698 -12.00 -18.78 35.24
N ILE A 699 -10.71 -19.07 35.10
CA ILE A 699 -10.17 -19.90 34.00
C ILE A 699 -9.88 -21.27 34.61
N LEU A 700 -10.62 -22.31 34.22
CA LEU A 700 -10.40 -23.68 34.63
C LEU A 700 -9.51 -24.39 33.62
N ASN A 701 -8.40 -24.95 34.07
CA ASN A 701 -7.59 -25.89 33.29
C ASN A 701 -7.84 -27.31 33.79
N ILE A 702 -8.25 -28.19 32.91
CA ILE A 702 -8.58 -29.60 33.16
C ILE A 702 -7.55 -30.46 32.41
N GLU A 703 -6.75 -31.19 33.13
CA GLU A 703 -5.70 -32.09 32.57
C GLU A 703 -6.00 -33.52 32.99
N ALA A 704 -5.67 -34.49 32.15
CA ALA A 704 -5.83 -35.90 32.48
C ALA A 704 -4.71 -36.77 31.85
N GLU A 705 -4.60 -38.02 32.30
CA GLU A 705 -3.65 -39.00 31.75
C GLU A 705 -3.84 -39.13 30.23
N GLY A 706 -2.75 -39.35 29.49
CA GLY A 706 -2.75 -39.44 28.03
C GLY A 706 -2.64 -38.08 27.33
N GLY A 707 -2.29 -36.99 28.05
CA GLY A 707 -2.07 -35.67 27.48
C GLY A 707 -3.34 -34.87 27.21
N PHE A 708 -4.49 -35.30 27.77
CA PHE A 708 -5.72 -34.52 27.65
C PHE A 708 -5.60 -33.19 28.38
N GLN A 709 -5.95 -32.10 27.69
CA GLN A 709 -6.07 -30.73 28.25
C GLN A 709 -7.32 -30.05 27.74
N LYS A 710 -8.05 -29.40 28.66
CA LYS A 710 -9.16 -28.53 28.31
C LYS A 710 -9.22 -27.33 29.24
N THR A 711 -9.29 -26.14 28.67
CA THR A 711 -9.48 -24.89 29.42
C THR A 711 -10.93 -24.39 29.25
N VAL A 712 -11.56 -23.96 30.33
CA VAL A 712 -12.94 -23.46 30.32
C VAL A 712 -13.01 -22.16 31.09
N LYS A 713 -13.60 -21.12 30.51
CA LYS A 713 -13.94 -19.89 31.21
C LYS A 713 -15.25 -20.11 31.97
N LEU A 714 -15.22 -20.03 33.28
CA LEU A 714 -16.37 -20.16 34.15
C LEU A 714 -16.86 -18.76 34.58
N LEU A 715 -18.15 -18.51 34.41
CA LEU A 715 -18.76 -17.22 34.73
C LEU A 715 -19.67 -17.38 35.94
N LYS A 716 -19.62 -16.39 36.88
CA LYS A 716 -20.59 -16.27 37.94
C LYS A 716 -21.92 -15.83 37.34
N LYS A 717 -23.02 -16.49 37.73
CA LYS A 717 -24.37 -16.14 37.36
C LYS A 717 -24.87 -14.84 38.06
#